data_a57a96457ecdc986b328022ea4c7494c
#
_entry.id   a57a96457ecdc986b328022ea4c7494c
#
_cell.length_a   1.000
_cell.length_b   1.000
_cell.length_c   1.000
_cell.angle_alpha   90.00
_cell.angle_beta   90.00
_cell.angle_gamma   90.00
#
_symmetry.space_group_name_H-M   'P 1'
#
loop_
_entity.id
_entity.type
_entity.pdbx_description
1 polymer ?
#
loop_
_entity_poly.entity_id
_entity_poly.type
_entity_poly.pdbx_seq_one_letter_code
_entity_poly.pdbx_strand_id
1 'polypeptide(L)'
;MVKFTVDELRRMMDLKRNIRNMSVIAHVDHGKSTLTDSLVCKAGIIADARAGDARFTDTRKDEQDRCITIKSTAISLYNKMSEEDIAMVKAVQPVAIAPDGTEERGFLINLIDSPGHVDFSSEVTAALRVTDGALVVVDCVSGVCVQTETVLRQAIAERIKPVLFMNKMDMAVTTLSCEMEELYLKFQRVIENVNVIIAQFGEVDGPMGNISVSPTDGTVGFGSGLQSWAFTLKNFAKLYASKFKLEPARLMKRFWGDNFYNTKTKKWTNMKQSDDEIRGFNQYVLTPIYMVFDTVMKKSRDEQTTLLTKMGIKLDEAEYALPDKQRLKCIMHKWLPAGDSLLEMICVHLPSPVTSQAYRMEMLYEGPQDDEAAIAVKNCDPNGPLMMYISKMVPTSDKGRFFAFGRVFSGCVATGQKVRIMGPNYVPGKKDDLYEKTIQRTVLMMGRYTEAVENVPCGNICGLVGVDQFIVKTGTITTFAGAHNMRQMKFSVSPVVRVAVECQNPADLPKLVEGLKRLAKSDPMVQITTEESGEHIIAGAGELHLEICLKDLEEDHACIPLKKTDPVVSYRETVTETSSIQCLSKSPNKHNRLLMRAQPLTEEVSVDIDDGKISNKQDMKDRGRYLADNHGWDVQEARRIWCFGPESTGPNVVVDVTKGVQYLNEIKDSVVTAFQWATKEGVLCSENMRGVRMDLEDATLHTDAIHRGGGQIIGTARRCFYACVLTAAPAILEPVYLVEIQGPDTSLGGIYSTLNRKRGVIQSEERMQGTPICVVKAFLPVNESFGFTTDLRANTGGQAFPQCVFDHWQQYPGNPLDPSSKPGQAVLAIRKRKGLSDEIPCLDRYLDKL
;
A
#
# COMPACT_ATOMS: atom_id res chain seq x y z
N MET A 1 11.37 22.53 -23.54
CA MET A 1 11.84 21.49 -24.46
C MET A 1 12.34 20.34 -23.60
N VAL A 2 11.84 19.14 -23.80
CA VAL A 2 12.27 17.96 -23.02
C VAL A 2 13.78 17.79 -23.20
N LYS A 3 14.53 17.57 -22.12
CA LYS A 3 16.00 17.53 -22.13
C LYS A 3 16.60 16.21 -22.64
N PHE A 4 15.76 15.23 -23.02
CA PHE A 4 16.18 13.90 -23.46
C PHE A 4 15.25 13.38 -24.56
N THR A 5 15.77 12.45 -25.37
CA THR A 5 15.06 11.76 -26.44
C THR A 5 14.64 10.35 -25.99
N VAL A 6 13.68 9.75 -26.69
CA VAL A 6 13.26 8.35 -26.43
C VAL A 6 14.42 7.38 -26.66
N ASP A 7 15.28 7.65 -27.66
CA ASP A 7 16.46 6.84 -27.96
C ASP A 7 17.49 6.91 -26.82
N GLU A 8 17.68 8.08 -26.20
CA GLU A 8 18.54 8.21 -25.01
C GLU A 8 17.98 7.43 -23.82
N LEU A 9 16.66 7.50 -23.58
CA LEU A 9 16.02 6.69 -22.54
C LEU A 9 16.23 5.20 -22.83
N ARG A 10 16.03 4.77 -24.08
CA ARG A 10 16.21 3.37 -24.47
C ARG A 10 17.65 2.90 -24.21
N ARG A 11 18.65 3.72 -24.56
CA ARG A 11 20.07 3.43 -24.26
C ARG A 11 20.31 3.29 -22.76
N MET A 12 19.73 4.18 -21.97
CA MET A 12 19.89 4.15 -20.51
C MET A 12 19.24 2.93 -19.86
N MET A 13 18.20 2.36 -20.46
CA MET A 13 17.55 1.16 -19.98
C MET A 13 18.47 -0.07 -19.97
N ASP A 14 19.49 -0.12 -20.83
CA ASP A 14 20.47 -1.21 -20.85
C ASP A 14 21.47 -1.12 -19.69
N LEU A 15 21.61 0.06 -19.10
CA LEU A 15 22.52 0.35 -18.00
C LEU A 15 21.90 0.06 -16.63
N LYS A 16 21.57 -1.19 -16.37
CA LYS A 16 20.80 -1.64 -15.18
C LYS A 16 21.33 -1.19 -13.82
N ARG A 17 22.61 -0.82 -13.70
CA ARG A 17 23.20 -0.27 -12.47
C ARG A 17 22.86 1.21 -12.25
N ASN A 18 22.53 1.94 -13.31
CA ASN A 18 22.18 3.35 -13.30
C ASN A 18 20.66 3.58 -13.37
N ILE A 19 19.86 2.54 -13.17
CA ILE A 19 18.41 2.65 -13.06
C ILE A 19 18.01 2.79 -11.59
N ARG A 20 17.00 3.62 -11.32
CA ARG A 20 16.35 3.77 -10.03
C ARG A 20 14.84 3.67 -10.21
N ASN A 21 14.24 2.63 -9.67
CA ASN A 21 12.80 2.47 -9.65
C ASN A 21 12.30 2.91 -8.28
N MET A 22 11.53 3.98 -8.24
CA MET A 22 11.09 4.56 -6.99
C MET A 22 9.62 4.93 -6.99
N SER A 23 9.00 4.86 -5.81
CA SER A 23 7.68 5.41 -5.54
C SER A 23 7.78 6.62 -4.60
N VAL A 24 6.89 7.58 -4.79
CA VAL A 24 6.69 8.66 -3.83
C VAL A 24 5.48 8.31 -2.98
N ILE A 25 5.69 8.22 -1.67
CA ILE A 25 4.67 7.87 -0.70
C ILE A 25 4.52 8.96 0.36
N ALA A 26 3.30 9.31 0.69
CA ALA A 26 3.00 10.34 1.67
C ALA A 26 1.59 10.19 2.20
N HIS A 27 1.36 10.77 3.35
CA HIS A 27 0.00 11.03 3.83
C HIS A 27 -0.73 12.07 2.95
N VAL A 28 -2.04 12.13 3.02
CA VAL A 28 -2.85 13.16 2.35
C VAL A 28 -2.37 14.55 2.79
N ASP A 29 -2.34 15.49 1.89
CA ASP A 29 -1.93 16.87 2.11
C ASP A 29 -0.48 17.11 2.58
N HIS A 30 0.36 16.08 2.67
CA HIS A 30 1.79 16.26 2.96
C HIS A 30 2.60 16.85 1.79
N GLY A 31 1.95 17.14 0.65
CA GLY A 31 2.54 17.84 -0.49
C GLY A 31 3.33 16.95 -1.44
N LYS A 32 2.93 15.71 -1.61
CA LYS A 32 3.53 14.72 -2.49
C LYS A 32 3.57 15.20 -3.96
N SER A 33 2.43 15.55 -4.54
CA SER A 33 2.31 15.93 -5.96
C SER A 33 3.07 17.23 -6.29
N THR A 34 3.12 18.19 -5.34
CA THR A 34 3.92 19.42 -5.50
C THR A 34 5.42 19.14 -5.50
N LEU A 35 5.87 18.13 -4.71
CA LEU A 35 7.25 17.72 -4.70
C LEU A 35 7.62 16.96 -5.99
N THR A 36 6.74 16.10 -6.45
CA THR A 36 6.89 15.35 -7.71
C THR A 36 7.01 16.31 -8.90
N ASP A 37 6.22 17.38 -8.94
CA ASP A 37 6.35 18.43 -9.97
C ASP A 37 7.76 19.04 -10.01
N SER A 38 8.41 19.23 -8.86
CA SER A 38 9.77 19.76 -8.81
C SER A 38 10.78 18.80 -9.45
N LEU A 39 10.58 17.49 -9.32
CA LEU A 39 11.41 16.47 -9.97
C LEU A 39 11.18 16.46 -11.49
N VAL A 40 9.91 16.48 -11.90
CA VAL A 40 9.49 16.48 -13.32
C VAL A 40 9.96 17.77 -14.03
N CYS A 41 9.93 18.89 -13.33
CA CYS A 41 10.44 20.18 -13.81
C CYS A 41 11.96 20.13 -14.08
N LYS A 42 12.73 19.56 -13.17
CA LYS A 42 14.19 19.41 -13.34
C LYS A 42 14.54 18.56 -14.56
N ALA A 43 13.74 17.53 -14.85
CA ALA A 43 13.87 16.73 -16.07
C ALA A 43 13.50 17.50 -17.37
N GLY A 44 12.93 18.71 -17.24
CA GLY A 44 12.58 19.58 -18.36
C GLY A 44 11.25 19.23 -19.05
N ILE A 45 10.40 18.46 -18.38
CA ILE A 45 9.07 18.07 -18.89
C ILE A 45 8.06 19.20 -18.65
N ILE A 46 8.19 19.91 -17.53
CA ILE A 46 7.37 21.07 -17.14
C ILE A 46 8.25 22.32 -17.08
N ALA A 47 7.68 23.48 -17.37
CA ALA A 47 8.38 24.76 -17.23
C ALA A 47 8.57 25.13 -15.75
N ASP A 48 9.72 25.70 -15.42
CA ASP A 48 10.10 26.08 -14.03
C ASP A 48 9.05 26.97 -13.33
N ALA A 49 8.39 27.87 -14.07
CA ALA A 49 7.35 28.73 -13.52
C ALA A 49 6.08 27.96 -13.04
N ARG A 50 5.89 26.73 -13.50
CA ARG A 50 4.74 25.88 -13.13
C ARG A 50 5.08 24.82 -12.09
N ALA A 51 6.32 24.75 -11.63
CA ALA A 51 6.73 23.79 -10.62
C ALA A 51 5.97 24.02 -9.31
N GLY A 52 5.35 22.96 -8.79
CA GLY A 52 4.52 22.99 -7.59
C GLY A 52 3.03 23.33 -7.81
N ASP A 53 2.66 23.85 -9.00
CA ASP A 53 1.28 24.23 -9.31
C ASP A 53 0.66 23.35 -10.42
N ALA A 54 1.48 22.70 -11.25
CA ALA A 54 1.03 22.00 -12.45
C ALA A 54 0.35 20.67 -12.15
N ARG A 55 0.69 20.00 -11.03
CA ARG A 55 0.23 18.65 -10.68
C ARG A 55 0.23 17.72 -11.89
N PHE A 56 1.39 17.59 -12.51
CA PHE A 56 1.54 16.90 -13.78
C PHE A 56 1.14 15.43 -13.73
N THR A 57 1.35 14.80 -12.59
CA THR A 57 1.02 13.40 -12.33
C THR A 57 -0.46 13.16 -12.08
N ASP A 58 -1.22 14.20 -11.69
CA ASP A 58 -2.68 14.11 -11.53
C ASP A 58 -3.34 14.24 -12.91
N THR A 59 -3.58 13.11 -13.55
CA THR A 59 -4.03 13.05 -14.96
C THR A 59 -5.54 13.14 -15.11
N ARG A 60 -6.28 12.80 -14.06
CA ARG A 60 -7.74 12.77 -14.04
C ARG A 60 -8.33 14.12 -13.65
N LYS A 61 -9.51 14.43 -14.18
CA LYS A 61 -10.23 15.67 -13.85
C LYS A 61 -10.67 15.69 -12.37
N ASP A 62 -11.14 14.56 -11.87
CA ASP A 62 -11.55 14.42 -10.46
C ASP A 62 -10.38 14.53 -9.48
N GLU A 63 -9.18 14.09 -9.84
CA GLU A 63 -7.95 14.33 -9.08
C GLU A 63 -7.63 15.83 -8.97
N GLN A 64 -7.77 16.54 -10.08
CA GLN A 64 -7.53 17.99 -10.14
C GLN A 64 -8.57 18.78 -9.35
N ASP A 65 -9.85 18.43 -9.49
CA ASP A 65 -10.96 19.10 -8.81
C ASP A 65 -10.93 18.89 -7.29
N ARG A 66 -10.59 17.66 -6.84
CA ARG A 66 -10.51 17.29 -5.41
C ARG A 66 -9.15 17.54 -4.79
N CYS A 67 -8.14 17.82 -5.60
CA CYS A 67 -6.75 17.97 -5.18
C CYS A 67 -6.14 16.71 -4.50
N ILE A 68 -6.62 15.52 -4.83
CA ILE A 68 -6.18 14.23 -4.28
C ILE A 68 -5.76 13.32 -5.44
N THR A 69 -4.58 12.72 -5.36
CA THR A 69 -4.17 11.67 -6.30
C THR A 69 -4.97 10.40 -6.04
N ILE A 70 -5.59 9.84 -7.07
CA ILE A 70 -6.47 8.65 -7.00
C ILE A 70 -5.78 7.45 -7.63
N LYS A 71 -5.21 7.61 -8.81
CA LYS A 71 -4.51 6.55 -9.54
C LYS A 71 -3.02 6.81 -9.58
N SER A 72 -2.22 5.78 -9.37
CA SER A 72 -0.77 5.92 -9.48
C SER A 72 -0.35 6.11 -10.94
N THR A 73 0.53 7.09 -11.17
CA THR A 73 1.08 7.45 -12.48
C THR A 73 2.58 7.19 -12.52
N ALA A 74 3.07 6.65 -13.62
CA ALA A 74 4.49 6.41 -13.83
C ALA A 74 5.10 7.41 -14.80
N ILE A 75 6.31 7.84 -14.53
CA ILE A 75 7.09 8.71 -15.39
C ILE A 75 8.57 8.36 -15.34
N SER A 76 9.23 8.34 -16.49
CA SER A 76 10.68 8.10 -16.57
C SER A 76 11.41 9.43 -16.72
N LEU A 77 12.39 9.65 -15.86
CA LEU A 77 13.20 10.88 -15.79
C LEU A 77 14.65 10.54 -16.07
N TYR A 78 15.34 11.44 -16.75
CA TYR A 78 16.77 11.37 -16.95
C TYR A 78 17.49 12.41 -16.10
N ASN A 79 18.54 11.99 -15.40
CA ASN A 79 19.39 12.90 -14.63
C ASN A 79 20.87 12.60 -14.86
N LYS A 80 21.68 13.63 -15.08
CA LYS A 80 23.13 13.52 -15.23
C LYS A 80 23.81 14.07 -13.98
N MET A 81 24.58 13.22 -13.32
CA MET A 81 25.28 13.57 -12.07
C MET A 81 26.65 14.21 -12.30
N SER A 82 27.15 14.92 -11.30
CA SER A 82 28.52 15.46 -11.29
C SER A 82 29.55 14.34 -10.99
N GLU A 83 30.84 14.61 -11.27
CA GLU A 83 31.90 13.64 -10.96
C GLU A 83 32.04 13.36 -9.47
N GLU A 84 31.88 14.39 -8.64
CA GLU A 84 31.94 14.26 -7.18
C GLU A 84 30.81 13.36 -6.65
N ASP A 85 29.62 13.49 -7.22
CA ASP A 85 28.45 12.74 -6.76
C ASP A 85 28.52 11.28 -7.21
N ILE A 86 29.11 10.98 -8.39
CA ILE A 86 29.39 9.61 -8.84
C ILE A 86 30.33 8.88 -7.88
N ALA A 87 31.34 9.55 -7.34
CA ALA A 87 32.23 8.97 -6.34
C ALA A 87 31.46 8.54 -5.07
N MET A 88 30.41 9.27 -4.70
CA MET A 88 29.54 8.90 -3.57
C MET A 88 28.64 7.69 -3.90
N VAL A 89 28.07 7.65 -5.10
CA VAL A 89 27.30 6.47 -5.54
C VAL A 89 28.15 5.23 -5.46
N LYS A 90 29.39 5.28 -5.92
CA LYS A 90 30.35 4.16 -5.85
C LYS A 90 30.66 3.70 -4.44
N ALA A 91 30.68 4.60 -3.47
CA ALA A 91 30.89 4.22 -2.07
C ALA A 91 29.73 3.35 -1.52
N VAL A 92 28.55 3.44 -2.14
CA VAL A 92 27.35 2.71 -1.71
C VAL A 92 27.05 1.51 -2.62
N GLN A 93 27.18 1.67 -3.95
CA GLN A 93 26.84 0.65 -4.95
C GLN A 93 27.61 0.84 -6.27
N PRO A 94 27.81 -0.24 -7.05
CA PRO A 94 28.53 -0.16 -8.31
C PRO A 94 27.74 0.65 -9.37
N VAL A 95 28.46 1.44 -10.18
CA VAL A 95 27.94 2.25 -11.29
C VAL A 95 28.19 1.53 -12.62
N ALA A 96 27.41 1.82 -13.65
CA ALA A 96 27.62 1.31 -14.99
C ALA A 96 28.85 1.95 -15.65
N ILE A 97 29.51 1.22 -16.52
CA ILE A 97 30.65 1.68 -17.31
C ILE A 97 30.15 1.92 -18.73
N ALA A 98 30.42 3.10 -19.28
CA ALA A 98 30.11 3.44 -20.67
C ALA A 98 30.98 2.66 -21.65
N PRO A 99 30.61 2.55 -22.96
CA PRO A 99 31.37 1.83 -23.97
C PRO A 99 32.82 2.34 -24.19
N ASP A 100 33.08 3.60 -23.82
CA ASP A 100 34.41 4.22 -23.88
C ASP A 100 35.32 3.86 -22.67
N GLY A 101 34.81 3.03 -21.73
CA GLY A 101 35.50 2.65 -20.49
C GLY A 101 35.40 3.69 -19.37
N THR A 102 34.75 4.81 -19.59
CA THR A 102 34.48 5.82 -18.54
C THR A 102 33.23 5.46 -17.73
N GLU A 103 33.06 6.08 -16.58
CA GLU A 103 31.87 5.91 -15.76
C GLU A 103 30.69 6.65 -16.36
N GLU A 104 29.59 5.94 -16.56
CA GLU A 104 28.36 6.57 -17.05
C GLU A 104 27.74 7.43 -15.95
N ARG A 105 27.56 8.72 -16.24
CA ARG A 105 27.00 9.73 -15.31
C ARG A 105 25.49 9.88 -15.42
N GLY A 106 24.91 9.34 -16.48
CA GLY A 106 23.49 9.36 -16.71
C GLY A 106 22.78 8.35 -15.82
N PHE A 107 21.66 8.76 -15.21
CA PHE A 107 20.76 7.91 -14.45
C PHE A 107 19.35 7.97 -15.02
N LEU A 108 18.72 6.81 -15.14
CA LEU A 108 17.32 6.65 -15.46
C LEU A 108 16.54 6.45 -14.18
N ILE A 109 15.59 7.33 -13.91
CA ILE A 109 14.74 7.27 -12.71
C ILE A 109 13.31 7.00 -13.16
N ASN A 110 12.81 5.81 -12.88
CA ASN A 110 11.41 5.45 -13.06
C ASN A 110 10.66 5.80 -11.79
N LEU A 111 9.96 6.92 -11.82
CA LEU A 111 9.20 7.45 -10.71
C LEU A 111 7.74 7.03 -10.84
N ILE A 112 7.16 6.50 -9.75
CA ILE A 112 5.73 6.24 -9.63
C ILE A 112 5.17 7.16 -8.55
N ASP A 113 4.28 8.05 -8.95
CA ASP A 113 3.50 8.84 -8.01
C ASP A 113 2.29 8.01 -7.55
N SER A 114 2.17 7.78 -6.24
CA SER A 114 1.13 6.93 -5.66
C SER A 114 0.14 7.77 -4.84
N PRO A 115 -1.13 7.33 -4.68
CA PRO A 115 -2.10 8.02 -3.83
C PRO A 115 -1.65 8.15 -2.38
N GLY A 116 -2.10 9.21 -1.70
CA GLY A 116 -1.90 9.38 -0.26
C GLY A 116 -3.10 8.99 0.59
N HIS A 117 -4.27 8.76 -0.03
CA HIS A 117 -5.50 8.43 0.67
C HIS A 117 -5.60 6.93 0.95
N VAL A 118 -6.13 6.59 2.11
CA VAL A 118 -6.26 5.21 2.61
C VAL A 118 -7.08 4.32 1.69
N ASP A 119 -8.18 4.86 1.16
CA ASP A 119 -9.10 4.15 0.27
C ASP A 119 -8.41 3.63 -1.00
N PHE A 120 -7.27 4.21 -1.37
CA PHE A 120 -6.47 3.84 -2.54
C PHE A 120 -5.17 3.11 -2.19
N SER A 121 -5.09 2.49 -1.01
CA SER A 121 -3.90 1.75 -0.56
C SER A 121 -3.50 0.62 -1.50
N SER A 122 -4.44 0.05 -2.25
CA SER A 122 -4.17 -0.94 -3.30
C SER A 122 -3.28 -0.41 -4.43
N GLU A 123 -3.48 0.84 -4.82
CA GLU A 123 -2.63 1.50 -5.82
C GLU A 123 -1.21 1.73 -5.27
N VAL A 124 -1.10 2.05 -3.98
CA VAL A 124 0.20 2.17 -3.31
C VAL A 124 0.92 0.83 -3.28
N THR A 125 0.24 -0.24 -2.89
CA THR A 125 0.82 -1.61 -2.89
C THR A 125 1.26 -2.02 -4.29
N ALA A 126 0.46 -1.72 -5.32
CA ALA A 126 0.81 -2.01 -6.71
C ALA A 126 2.06 -1.23 -7.17
N ALA A 127 2.22 0.03 -6.73
CA ALA A 127 3.41 0.83 -6.99
C ALA A 127 4.66 0.27 -6.28
N LEU A 128 4.52 -0.07 -4.99
CA LEU A 128 5.61 -0.64 -4.18
C LEU A 128 6.13 -1.97 -4.76
N ARG A 129 5.26 -2.78 -5.33
CA ARG A 129 5.66 -4.08 -5.91
C ARG A 129 6.66 -3.95 -7.05
N VAL A 130 6.53 -2.93 -7.87
CA VAL A 130 7.37 -2.71 -9.06
C VAL A 130 8.57 -1.80 -8.80
N THR A 131 8.64 -1.13 -7.64
CA THR A 131 9.74 -0.22 -7.27
C THR A 131 10.74 -0.86 -6.31
N ASP A 132 11.92 -0.26 -6.19
CA ASP A 132 13.02 -0.73 -5.35
C ASP A 132 13.30 0.19 -4.17
N GLY A 133 12.88 1.44 -4.29
CA GLY A 133 13.03 2.46 -3.27
C GLY A 133 11.78 3.31 -3.12
N ALA A 134 11.65 3.98 -1.99
CA ALA A 134 10.55 4.87 -1.69
C ALA A 134 11.05 6.21 -1.14
N LEU A 135 10.52 7.30 -1.68
CA LEU A 135 10.66 8.63 -1.10
C LEU A 135 9.45 8.88 -0.19
N VAL A 136 9.69 8.84 1.11
CA VAL A 136 8.68 9.09 2.14
C VAL A 136 8.61 10.59 2.40
N VAL A 137 7.50 11.22 2.08
CA VAL A 137 7.29 12.65 2.30
C VAL A 137 6.46 12.86 3.56
N VAL A 138 7.02 13.57 4.52
CA VAL A 138 6.38 13.89 5.80
C VAL A 138 6.32 15.39 5.99
N ASP A 139 5.17 15.90 6.40
CA ASP A 139 5.01 17.29 6.80
C ASP A 139 5.73 17.52 8.14
N CYS A 140 6.61 18.51 8.20
CA CYS A 140 7.37 18.83 9.41
C CYS A 140 6.50 19.38 10.56
N VAL A 141 5.29 19.83 10.27
CA VAL A 141 4.32 20.34 11.25
C VAL A 141 3.48 19.21 11.81
N SER A 142 2.87 18.41 10.93
CA SER A 142 1.96 17.31 11.31
C SER A 142 2.71 16.06 11.79
N GLY A 143 3.94 15.85 11.34
CA GLY A 143 4.73 14.69 11.72
C GLY A 143 4.28 13.39 11.03
N VAL A 144 4.55 12.25 11.69
CA VAL A 144 4.18 10.93 11.19
C VAL A 144 2.72 10.64 11.54
N CYS A 145 1.91 10.38 10.52
CA CYS A 145 0.48 10.03 10.64
C CYS A 145 0.26 8.54 10.41
N VAL A 146 -0.91 8.02 10.79
CA VAL A 146 -1.27 6.59 10.66
C VAL A 146 -1.08 6.05 9.24
N GLN A 147 -1.44 6.83 8.23
CA GLN A 147 -1.22 6.42 6.84
C GLN A 147 0.26 6.31 6.49
N THR A 148 1.09 7.23 6.97
CA THR A 148 2.55 7.14 6.77
C THR A 148 3.11 5.86 7.39
N GLU A 149 2.65 5.50 8.60
CA GLU A 149 3.01 4.26 9.28
C GLU A 149 2.58 3.03 8.47
N THR A 150 1.31 2.99 8.03
CA THR A 150 0.75 1.87 7.26
C THR A 150 1.53 1.65 5.96
N VAL A 151 1.80 2.72 5.20
CA VAL A 151 2.51 2.61 3.91
C VAL A 151 3.98 2.28 4.13
N LEU A 152 4.62 2.84 5.17
CA LEU A 152 6.00 2.51 5.50
C LEU A 152 6.14 1.04 5.93
N ARG A 153 5.20 0.51 6.72
CA ARG A 153 5.12 -0.92 7.06
C ARG A 153 5.03 -1.79 5.80
N GLN A 154 4.16 -1.42 4.84
CA GLN A 154 4.05 -2.12 3.56
C GLN A 154 5.36 -2.07 2.75
N ALA A 155 6.01 -0.90 2.70
CA ALA A 155 7.27 -0.73 1.99
C ALA A 155 8.38 -1.62 2.57
N ILE A 156 8.46 -1.71 3.91
CA ILE A 156 9.43 -2.57 4.60
C ILE A 156 9.11 -4.05 4.33
N ALA A 157 7.82 -4.45 4.40
CA ALA A 157 7.39 -5.81 4.10
C ALA A 157 7.70 -6.22 2.66
N GLU A 158 7.69 -5.31 1.70
CA GLU A 158 8.11 -5.52 0.31
C GLU A 158 9.63 -5.36 0.10
N ARG A 159 10.42 -5.22 1.16
CA ARG A 159 11.88 -5.00 1.14
C ARG A 159 12.28 -3.81 0.26
N ILE A 160 11.61 -2.67 0.44
CA ILE A 160 11.89 -1.42 -0.28
C ILE A 160 12.67 -0.48 0.62
N LYS A 161 13.74 0.09 0.10
CA LYS A 161 14.59 1.01 0.86
C LYS A 161 13.96 2.41 0.92
N PRO A 162 13.63 2.94 2.13
CA PRO A 162 13.09 4.28 2.27
C PRO A 162 14.18 5.36 2.30
N VAL A 163 13.86 6.54 1.79
CA VAL A 163 14.52 7.82 2.08
C VAL A 163 13.45 8.81 2.52
N LEU A 164 13.79 9.73 3.40
CA LEU A 164 12.84 10.65 4.03
C LEU A 164 12.98 12.07 3.49
N PHE A 165 11.85 12.73 3.27
CA PHE A 165 11.82 14.17 2.95
C PHE A 165 10.86 14.91 3.91
N MET A 166 11.40 15.89 4.62
CA MET A 166 10.66 16.79 5.49
C MET A 166 10.13 17.98 4.69
N ASN A 167 8.83 17.97 4.42
CA ASN A 167 8.16 18.99 3.62
C ASN A 167 7.54 20.10 4.45
N LYS A 168 7.09 21.16 3.80
CA LYS A 168 6.38 22.33 4.35
C LYS A 168 7.20 23.14 5.37
N MET A 169 8.50 23.14 5.25
CA MET A 169 9.37 23.93 6.12
C MET A 169 9.09 25.45 6.01
N ASP A 170 8.64 25.92 4.86
CA ASP A 170 8.19 27.30 4.66
C ASP A 170 7.04 27.68 5.59
N MET A 171 6.07 26.78 5.82
CA MET A 171 4.97 27.04 6.75
C MET A 171 5.45 27.11 8.21
N ALA A 172 6.39 26.26 8.60
CA ALA A 172 6.98 26.28 9.94
C ALA A 172 7.69 27.60 10.22
N VAL A 173 8.40 28.14 9.23
CA VAL A 173 9.15 29.41 9.35
C VAL A 173 8.23 30.63 9.25
N THR A 174 7.32 30.68 8.26
CA THR A 174 6.53 31.90 7.99
C THR A 174 5.22 31.96 8.77
N THR A 175 4.48 30.87 8.84
CA THR A 175 3.13 30.86 9.44
C THR A 175 3.16 30.58 10.94
N LEU A 176 3.94 29.58 11.36
CA LEU A 176 4.05 29.22 12.77
C LEU A 176 5.13 30.01 13.50
N SER A 177 6.04 30.67 12.76
CA SER A 177 7.15 31.44 13.32
C SER A 177 7.93 30.64 14.39
N CYS A 178 8.15 29.34 14.14
CA CYS A 178 8.85 28.46 15.08
C CYS A 178 10.27 28.98 15.35
N GLU A 179 10.71 28.88 16.60
CA GLU A 179 12.13 29.12 16.92
C GLU A 179 13.02 28.01 16.33
N MET A 180 14.27 28.32 16.02
CA MET A 180 15.18 27.38 15.36
C MET A 180 15.38 26.08 16.15
N GLU A 181 15.50 26.17 17.48
CA GLU A 181 15.68 24.99 18.34
C GLU A 181 14.39 24.14 18.39
N GLU A 182 13.23 24.77 18.43
CA GLU A 182 11.94 24.10 18.38
C GLU A 182 11.77 23.36 17.05
N LEU A 183 12.11 23.98 15.92
CA LEU A 183 12.06 23.36 14.62
C LEU A 183 13.02 22.17 14.50
N TYR A 184 14.24 22.30 15.06
CA TYR A 184 15.19 21.20 15.11
C TYR A 184 14.62 19.99 15.90
N LEU A 185 14.06 20.24 17.08
CA LEU A 185 13.47 19.20 17.91
C LEU A 185 12.26 18.52 17.23
N LYS A 186 11.47 19.26 16.46
CA LYS A 186 10.41 18.68 15.62
C LYS A 186 11.00 17.75 14.56
N PHE A 187 12.02 18.16 13.85
CA PHE A 187 12.70 17.31 12.86
C PHE A 187 13.28 16.06 13.50
N GLN A 188 13.95 16.18 14.63
CA GLN A 188 14.51 15.04 15.35
C GLN A 188 13.43 14.03 15.74
N ARG A 189 12.31 14.50 16.29
CA ARG A 189 11.19 13.65 16.69
C ARG A 189 10.57 12.89 15.51
N VAL A 190 10.38 13.56 14.38
CA VAL A 190 9.85 12.90 13.17
C VAL A 190 10.81 11.81 12.68
N ILE A 191 12.12 12.07 12.65
CA ILE A 191 13.13 11.09 12.24
C ILE A 191 13.16 9.91 13.21
N GLU A 192 13.09 10.16 14.51
CA GLU A 192 13.05 9.12 15.54
C GLU A 192 11.79 8.25 15.38
N ASN A 193 10.61 8.85 15.18
CA ASN A 193 9.38 8.12 14.95
C ASN A 193 9.44 7.24 13.69
N VAL A 194 9.95 7.77 12.59
CA VAL A 194 10.15 6.98 11.36
C VAL A 194 11.10 5.81 11.61
N ASN A 195 12.20 6.03 12.34
CA ASN A 195 13.17 4.98 12.65
C ASN A 195 12.59 3.94 13.63
N VAL A 196 11.73 4.33 14.56
CA VAL A 196 10.99 3.38 15.42
C VAL A 196 10.12 2.46 14.58
N ILE A 197 9.36 2.99 13.63
CA ILE A 197 8.54 2.19 12.71
C ILE A 197 9.43 1.25 11.89
N ILE A 198 10.54 1.76 11.34
CA ILE A 198 11.49 0.95 10.58
C ILE A 198 12.06 -0.19 11.45
N ALA A 199 12.43 0.09 12.70
CA ALA A 199 12.98 -0.91 13.62
C ALA A 199 11.93 -1.95 14.06
N GLN A 200 10.68 -1.55 14.19
CA GLN A 200 9.59 -2.43 14.60
C GLN A 200 9.24 -3.47 13.52
N PHE A 201 9.29 -3.09 12.24
CA PHE A 201 8.88 -3.95 11.12
C PHE A 201 10.05 -4.43 10.25
N GLY A 202 11.24 -3.88 10.42
CA GLY A 202 12.43 -4.27 9.70
C GLY A 202 13.20 -5.39 10.41
N GLU A 203 13.90 -6.21 9.64
CA GLU A 203 14.81 -7.22 10.18
C GLU A 203 16.12 -6.55 10.61
N VAL A 204 16.54 -6.76 11.85
CA VAL A 204 17.85 -6.33 12.32
C VAL A 204 18.91 -7.18 11.61
N ASP A 205 19.89 -6.55 10.97
CA ASP A 205 20.89 -7.21 10.11
C ASP A 205 20.30 -7.99 8.93
N GLY A 206 19.12 -7.57 8.45
CA GLY A 206 18.46 -8.16 7.28
C GLY A 206 19.21 -7.92 5.96
N PRO A 207 18.76 -8.55 4.86
CA PRO A 207 19.45 -8.51 3.56
C PRO A 207 19.52 -7.12 2.92
N MET A 208 18.72 -6.16 3.39
CA MET A 208 18.77 -4.75 2.95
C MET A 208 19.89 -3.94 3.60
N GLY A 209 20.57 -4.47 4.60
CA GLY A 209 21.53 -3.73 5.43
C GLY A 209 20.82 -2.69 6.31
N ASN A 210 21.55 -1.64 6.68
CA ASN A 210 20.98 -0.56 7.48
C ASN A 210 19.96 0.26 6.66
N ILE A 211 18.70 0.22 7.06
CA ILE A 211 17.58 0.95 6.44
C ILE A 211 17.14 2.17 7.25
N SER A 212 17.78 2.44 8.40
CA SER A 212 17.48 3.61 9.19
C SER A 212 17.76 4.90 8.42
N VAL A 213 16.92 5.90 8.62
CA VAL A 213 17.09 7.21 7.99
C VAL A 213 17.83 8.16 8.93
N SER A 214 18.87 8.81 8.41
CA SER A 214 19.69 9.76 9.17
C SER A 214 20.13 10.94 8.30
N PRO A 215 20.00 12.17 8.79
CA PRO A 215 20.53 13.34 8.09
C PRO A 215 22.06 13.30 7.90
N THR A 216 22.77 12.65 8.83
CA THR A 216 24.24 12.53 8.78
C THR A 216 24.71 11.66 7.62
N ASP A 217 23.87 10.70 7.22
CA ASP A 217 24.17 9.79 6.10
C ASP A 217 23.62 10.32 4.77
N GLY A 218 22.87 11.44 4.80
CA GLY A 218 22.28 12.07 3.62
C GLY A 218 20.97 11.43 3.13
N THR A 219 20.36 10.55 3.93
CA THR A 219 19.09 9.88 3.61
C THR A 219 17.86 10.70 3.98
N VAL A 220 18.05 11.89 4.56
CA VAL A 220 16.99 12.82 4.92
C VAL A 220 17.19 14.16 4.22
N GLY A 221 16.17 14.60 3.50
CA GLY A 221 16.09 15.92 2.88
C GLY A 221 15.08 16.83 3.61
N PHE A 222 15.27 18.13 3.50
CA PHE A 222 14.44 19.17 4.11
C PHE A 222 14.07 20.21 3.08
N GLY A 223 12.86 20.78 3.13
CA GLY A 223 12.49 21.84 2.23
C GLY A 223 10.99 22.13 2.12
N SER A 224 10.61 22.72 0.98
CA SER A 224 9.23 23.01 0.60
C SER A 224 8.96 22.62 -0.85
N GLY A 225 8.08 21.65 -1.06
CA GLY A 225 7.64 21.25 -2.39
C GLY A 225 6.87 22.38 -3.11
N LEU A 226 6.04 23.14 -2.40
CA LEU A 226 5.28 24.25 -2.97
C LEU A 226 6.17 25.39 -3.48
N GLN A 227 7.23 25.67 -2.75
CA GLN A 227 8.21 26.71 -3.12
C GLN A 227 9.38 26.15 -3.96
N SER A 228 9.40 24.85 -4.24
CA SER A 228 10.37 24.15 -5.08
C SER A 228 11.83 24.31 -4.62
N TRP A 229 12.08 24.31 -3.31
CA TRP A 229 13.43 24.32 -2.75
C TRP A 229 13.61 23.20 -1.74
N ALA A 230 14.79 22.59 -1.75
CA ALA A 230 15.16 21.56 -0.81
C ALA A 230 16.67 21.49 -0.62
N PHE A 231 17.08 20.89 0.48
CA PHE A 231 18.47 20.63 0.78
C PHE A 231 18.66 19.35 1.59
N THR A 232 19.84 18.81 1.51
CA THR A 232 20.38 17.82 2.44
C THR A 232 21.51 18.45 3.24
N LEU A 233 21.95 17.85 4.33
CA LEU A 233 23.10 18.36 5.09
C LEU A 233 24.36 18.50 4.23
N LYS A 234 24.47 17.69 3.18
CA LYS A 234 25.58 17.71 2.23
C LYS A 234 25.72 19.08 1.54
N ASN A 235 24.61 19.71 1.16
CA ASN A 235 24.63 21.02 0.50
C ASN A 235 25.34 22.07 1.37
N PHE A 236 24.99 22.16 2.65
CA PHE A 236 25.62 23.06 3.60
C PHE A 236 27.02 22.59 3.99
N ALA A 237 27.27 21.29 4.12
CA ALA A 237 28.60 20.78 4.38
C ALA A 237 29.59 21.14 3.26
N LYS A 238 29.20 21.05 1.99
CA LYS A 238 30.00 21.52 0.84
C LYS A 238 30.29 23.03 0.93
N LEU A 239 29.30 23.87 1.26
CA LEU A 239 29.48 25.32 1.40
C LEU A 239 30.48 25.68 2.50
N TYR A 240 30.50 24.94 3.59
CA TYR A 240 31.38 25.27 4.73
C TYR A 240 32.66 24.42 4.78
N ALA A 241 32.88 23.45 3.89
CA ALA A 241 34.06 22.58 3.87
C ALA A 241 35.38 23.39 3.75
N SER A 242 35.41 24.37 2.86
CA SER A 242 36.56 25.26 2.68
C SER A 242 36.85 26.11 3.91
N LYS A 243 35.83 26.61 4.59
CA LYS A 243 35.91 27.45 5.77
C LYS A 243 36.47 26.70 7.00
N PHE A 244 36.01 25.47 7.20
CA PHE A 244 36.43 24.62 8.31
C PHE A 244 37.64 23.74 7.99
N LYS A 245 38.08 23.65 6.75
CA LYS A 245 39.14 22.74 6.28
C LYS A 245 38.89 21.31 6.70
N LEU A 246 37.63 20.86 6.67
CA LEU A 246 37.17 19.54 7.01
C LEU A 246 36.45 18.90 5.84
N GLU A 247 36.52 17.59 5.77
CA GLU A 247 35.75 16.81 4.79
C GLU A 247 34.25 17.00 5.02
N PRO A 248 33.43 17.11 3.93
CA PRO A 248 31.99 17.28 4.03
C PRO A 248 31.31 16.21 4.91
N ALA A 249 31.72 14.96 4.85
CA ALA A 249 31.15 13.87 5.64
C ALA A 249 31.34 14.08 7.16
N ARG A 250 32.49 14.64 7.59
CA ARG A 250 32.72 14.98 9.00
C ARG A 250 31.90 16.17 9.45
N LEU A 251 31.66 17.13 8.55
CA LEU A 251 30.82 18.29 8.85
C LEU A 251 29.33 17.90 8.96
N MET A 252 28.83 16.98 8.13
CA MET A 252 27.47 16.46 8.24
C MET A 252 27.22 15.88 9.64
N LYS A 253 28.16 15.10 10.18
CA LYS A 253 28.07 14.56 11.55
C LYS A 253 28.08 15.64 12.63
N ARG A 254 28.73 16.78 12.39
CA ARG A 254 28.75 17.92 13.35
C ARG A 254 27.54 18.82 13.23
N PHE A 255 26.89 18.85 12.06
CA PHE A 255 25.69 19.67 11.86
C PHE A 255 24.44 19.02 12.46
N TRP A 256 24.47 17.73 12.72
CA TRP A 256 23.32 17.02 13.30
C TRP A 256 23.67 16.42 14.68
N GLY A 257 22.67 16.32 15.55
CA GLY A 257 22.83 15.79 16.91
C GLY A 257 23.19 16.88 17.93
N ASP A 258 23.68 16.46 19.08
CA ASP A 258 24.04 17.32 20.21
C ASP A 258 25.44 17.90 20.03
N ASN A 259 25.66 18.59 18.92
CA ASN A 259 26.88 19.28 18.61
C ASN A 259 26.62 20.80 18.64
N PHE A 260 27.27 21.49 19.59
CA PHE A 260 27.13 22.93 19.77
C PHE A 260 28.39 23.64 19.31
N TYR A 261 28.22 24.80 18.73
CA TYR A 261 29.33 25.65 18.31
C TYR A 261 29.32 26.95 19.11
N ASN A 262 30.42 27.23 19.79
CA ASN A 262 30.60 28.46 20.51
C ASN A 262 31.12 29.54 19.54
N THR A 263 30.34 30.59 19.34
CA THR A 263 30.62 31.67 18.37
C THR A 263 31.81 32.53 18.78
N LYS A 264 32.11 32.66 20.09
CA LYS A 264 33.20 33.42 20.63
C LYS A 264 34.52 32.66 20.61
N THR A 265 34.53 31.42 21.10
CA THR A 265 35.73 30.59 21.18
C THR A 265 36.05 29.83 19.90
N LYS A 266 35.12 29.77 18.96
CA LYS A 266 35.17 29.01 17.67
C LYS A 266 35.46 27.52 17.87
N LYS A 267 34.99 26.93 18.99
CA LYS A 267 35.15 25.50 19.31
C LYS A 267 33.83 24.77 19.29
N TRP A 268 33.90 23.51 18.93
CA TRP A 268 32.76 22.57 19.01
C TRP A 268 32.72 21.90 20.38
N THR A 269 31.53 21.79 20.97
CA THR A 269 31.25 21.10 22.23
C THR A 269 30.07 20.14 22.04
N ASN A 270 30.05 19.07 22.82
CA ASN A 270 28.96 18.07 22.76
C ASN A 270 27.89 18.30 23.83
N MET A 271 28.07 19.29 24.67
CA MET A 271 27.10 19.71 25.70
C MET A 271 27.00 21.22 25.71
N LYS A 272 25.77 21.75 25.83
CA LYS A 272 25.53 23.17 26.00
C LYS A 272 25.98 23.61 27.40
N GLN A 273 27.01 24.44 27.49
CA GLN A 273 27.56 24.96 28.75
C GLN A 273 27.26 26.44 28.96
N SER A 274 26.97 27.16 27.85
CA SER A 274 26.67 28.59 27.91
C SER A 274 25.63 28.99 26.86
N ASP A 275 25.01 30.16 27.03
CA ASP A 275 24.02 30.68 26.06
C ASP A 275 24.65 31.11 24.73
N ASP A 276 25.98 31.29 24.68
CA ASP A 276 26.75 31.61 23.47
C ASP A 276 26.96 30.34 22.58
N GLU A 277 26.56 29.18 23.05
CA GLU A 277 26.69 27.91 22.34
C GLU A 277 25.39 27.57 21.62
N ILE A 278 25.45 27.63 20.28
CA ILE A 278 24.31 27.36 19.41
C ILE A 278 24.51 26.01 18.74
N ARG A 279 23.45 25.22 18.63
CA ARG A 279 23.47 23.94 17.92
C ARG A 279 23.99 24.11 16.48
N GLY A 280 24.86 23.22 16.03
CA GLY A 280 25.46 23.28 14.70
C GLY A 280 24.45 23.36 13.57
N PHE A 281 23.36 22.60 13.65
CA PHE A 281 22.26 22.66 12.68
C PHE A 281 21.61 24.05 12.66
N ASN A 282 21.32 24.62 13.82
CA ASN A 282 20.69 25.93 13.92
C ASN A 282 21.63 27.03 13.38
N GLN A 283 22.90 26.99 13.74
CA GLN A 283 23.87 28.02 13.35
C GLN A 283 24.23 28.00 11.86
N TYR A 284 24.42 26.81 11.29
CA TYR A 284 24.97 26.70 9.92
C TYR A 284 23.92 26.33 8.87
N VAL A 285 22.74 25.81 9.26
CA VAL A 285 21.67 25.44 8.34
C VAL A 285 20.46 26.35 8.50
N LEU A 286 19.90 26.47 9.70
CA LEU A 286 18.67 27.25 9.88
C LEU A 286 18.92 28.76 9.85
N THR A 287 19.98 29.27 10.50
CA THR A 287 20.27 30.72 10.54
C THR A 287 20.34 31.34 9.13
N PRO A 288 21.08 30.79 8.14
CA PRO A 288 21.08 31.35 6.77
C PRO A 288 19.69 31.34 6.13
N ILE A 289 18.89 30.30 6.35
CA ILE A 289 17.54 30.19 5.80
C ILE A 289 16.63 31.26 6.41
N TYR A 290 16.61 31.38 7.74
CA TYR A 290 15.82 32.39 8.45
C TYR A 290 16.25 33.81 8.05
N MET A 291 17.55 34.03 7.87
CA MET A 291 18.06 35.36 7.40
C MET A 291 17.51 35.71 6.00
N VAL A 292 17.42 34.75 5.08
CA VAL A 292 16.84 34.99 3.76
C VAL A 292 15.36 35.32 3.89
N PHE A 293 14.60 34.52 4.65
CA PHE A 293 13.19 34.77 4.88
C PHE A 293 12.92 36.15 5.50
N ASP A 294 13.61 36.48 6.58
CA ASP A 294 13.45 37.75 7.26
C ASP A 294 13.87 38.95 6.36
N THR A 295 14.96 38.80 5.62
CA THR A 295 15.43 39.87 4.74
C THR A 295 14.47 40.13 3.59
N VAL A 296 13.93 39.09 2.96
CA VAL A 296 12.99 39.23 1.84
C VAL A 296 11.63 39.76 2.30
N MET A 297 11.17 39.34 3.49
CA MET A 297 9.82 39.68 3.97
C MET A 297 9.77 41.01 4.74
N LYS A 298 10.89 41.45 5.39
CA LYS A 298 10.84 42.53 6.35
C LYS A 298 11.79 43.68 6.01
N LYS A 299 12.80 43.51 5.13
CA LYS A 299 13.86 44.48 4.92
C LYS A 299 13.79 45.18 3.56
N SER A 300 14.54 46.30 3.43
CA SER A 300 14.60 47.12 2.23
C SER A 300 15.28 46.42 1.05
N ARG A 301 15.01 46.86 -0.18
CA ARG A 301 15.58 46.27 -1.40
C ARG A 301 17.12 46.33 -1.42
N ASP A 302 17.73 47.35 -0.88
CA ASP A 302 19.19 47.51 -0.85
C ASP A 302 19.85 46.45 0.05
N GLU A 303 19.23 46.17 1.20
CA GLU A 303 19.68 45.11 2.10
C GLU A 303 19.47 43.71 1.49
N GLN A 304 18.35 43.50 0.78
CA GLN A 304 18.09 42.28 0.02
C GLN A 304 19.21 42.08 -1.03
N THR A 305 19.51 43.07 -1.84
CA THR A 305 20.54 42.99 -2.86
C THR A 305 21.92 42.71 -2.25
N THR A 306 22.22 43.31 -1.12
CA THR A 306 23.50 43.09 -0.41
C THR A 306 23.63 41.65 0.09
N LEU A 307 22.57 41.09 0.64
CA LEU A 307 22.54 39.68 1.09
C LEU A 307 22.67 38.71 -0.09
N LEU A 308 21.86 38.92 -1.14
CA LEU A 308 21.86 38.07 -2.34
C LEU A 308 23.23 38.10 -3.06
N THR A 309 23.89 39.25 -3.14
CA THR A 309 25.23 39.36 -3.70
C THR A 309 26.25 38.56 -2.88
N LYS A 310 26.17 38.61 -1.54
CA LYS A 310 27.03 37.80 -0.66
C LYS A 310 26.78 36.26 -0.81
N MET A 311 25.55 35.88 -1.15
CA MET A 311 25.19 34.50 -1.40
C MET A 311 25.46 34.06 -2.85
N GLY A 312 25.86 34.94 -3.73
CA GLY A 312 26.12 34.65 -5.15
C GLY A 312 24.87 34.53 -6.01
N ILE A 313 23.70 34.96 -5.50
CA ILE A 313 22.43 34.88 -6.21
C ILE A 313 22.17 36.14 -7.00
N LYS A 314 21.93 36.01 -8.31
CA LYS A 314 21.56 37.11 -9.20
C LYS A 314 20.08 37.04 -9.54
N LEU A 315 19.37 38.13 -9.33
CA LEU A 315 17.97 38.27 -9.74
C LEU A 315 17.89 39.24 -10.92
N ASP A 316 16.95 38.96 -11.82
CA ASP A 316 16.62 39.87 -12.92
C ASP A 316 15.67 40.99 -12.43
N GLU A 317 15.58 42.10 -13.13
CA GLU A 317 14.71 43.22 -12.75
C GLU A 317 13.22 42.80 -12.69
N ALA A 318 12.80 41.92 -13.58
CA ALA A 318 11.45 41.36 -13.57
C ALA A 318 11.16 40.50 -12.30
N GLU A 319 12.13 39.79 -11.79
CA GLU A 319 12.04 39.00 -10.56
C GLU A 319 12.01 39.89 -9.31
N TYR A 320 12.73 41.01 -9.33
CA TYR A 320 12.63 42.00 -8.25
C TYR A 320 11.26 42.70 -8.16
N ALA A 321 10.53 42.78 -9.28
CA ALA A 321 9.21 43.37 -9.35
C ALA A 321 8.11 42.47 -8.80
N LEU A 322 8.39 41.16 -8.57
CA LEU A 322 7.43 40.21 -8.05
C LEU A 322 7.01 40.52 -6.59
N PRO A 323 5.79 40.16 -6.17
CA PRO A 323 5.36 40.20 -4.77
C PRO A 323 6.32 39.42 -3.85
N ASP A 324 6.45 39.82 -2.60
CA ASP A 324 7.41 39.25 -1.64
C ASP A 324 7.41 37.73 -1.57
N LYS A 325 6.23 37.09 -1.54
CA LYS A 325 6.11 35.64 -1.50
C LYS A 325 6.63 34.95 -2.77
N GLN A 326 6.34 35.50 -3.93
CA GLN A 326 6.80 34.96 -5.21
C GLN A 326 8.30 35.21 -5.42
N ARG A 327 8.79 36.39 -4.98
CA ARG A 327 10.22 36.73 -4.98
C ARG A 327 11.00 35.78 -4.05
N LEU A 328 10.46 35.48 -2.86
CA LEU A 328 11.04 34.49 -1.94
C LEU A 328 11.13 33.10 -2.60
N LYS A 329 10.06 32.63 -3.25
CA LYS A 329 10.05 31.36 -4.01
C LYS A 329 11.19 31.37 -5.05
N CYS A 330 11.34 32.43 -5.83
CA CYS A 330 12.36 32.55 -6.85
C CYS A 330 13.78 32.52 -6.26
N ILE A 331 14.03 33.25 -5.17
CA ILE A 331 15.32 33.28 -4.48
C ILE A 331 15.68 31.90 -3.91
N MET A 332 14.77 31.29 -3.18
CA MET A 332 14.99 29.98 -2.58
C MET A 332 15.21 28.88 -3.63
N HIS A 333 14.45 28.92 -4.72
CA HIS A 333 14.62 27.99 -5.84
C HIS A 333 15.99 28.14 -6.52
N LYS A 334 16.48 29.37 -6.73
CA LYS A 334 17.83 29.63 -7.29
C LYS A 334 18.96 29.23 -6.33
N TRP A 335 18.74 29.36 -5.02
CA TRP A 335 19.75 29.04 -4.01
C TRP A 335 19.83 27.52 -3.72
N LEU A 336 18.68 26.90 -3.50
CA LEU A 336 18.56 25.50 -3.09
C LEU A 336 17.52 24.76 -3.97
N PRO A 337 17.80 24.51 -5.25
CA PRO A 337 16.83 23.89 -6.14
C PRO A 337 16.44 22.49 -5.66
N ALA A 338 15.14 22.23 -5.44
CA ALA A 338 14.62 20.96 -4.91
C ALA A 338 14.98 19.78 -5.81
N GLY A 339 14.86 19.95 -7.13
CA GLY A 339 15.15 18.90 -8.09
C GLY A 339 16.59 18.36 -7.98
N ASP A 340 17.57 19.22 -7.82
CA ASP A 340 18.98 18.80 -7.73
C ASP A 340 19.27 17.99 -6.46
N SER A 341 18.86 18.54 -5.31
CA SER A 341 19.08 17.87 -4.01
C SER A 341 18.36 16.53 -3.89
N LEU A 342 17.13 16.46 -4.40
CA LEU A 342 16.33 15.24 -4.34
C LEU A 342 16.83 14.18 -5.31
N LEU A 343 17.12 14.55 -6.57
CA LEU A 343 17.64 13.60 -7.55
C LEU A 343 19.02 13.06 -7.15
N GLU A 344 19.86 13.89 -6.55
CA GLU A 344 21.13 13.45 -5.97
C GLU A 344 20.89 12.42 -4.85
N MET A 345 20.01 12.72 -3.89
CA MET A 345 19.65 11.80 -2.80
C MET A 345 19.11 10.48 -3.32
N ILE A 346 18.22 10.49 -4.32
CA ILE A 346 17.65 9.31 -4.96
C ILE A 346 18.74 8.47 -5.64
N CYS A 347 19.59 9.08 -6.46
CA CYS A 347 20.62 8.36 -7.20
C CYS A 347 21.66 7.73 -6.27
N VAL A 348 22.02 8.38 -5.15
CA VAL A 348 23.02 7.89 -4.20
C VAL A 348 22.48 6.79 -3.30
N HIS A 349 21.32 6.99 -2.70
CA HIS A 349 20.84 6.14 -1.58
C HIS A 349 19.86 5.05 -2.00
N LEU A 350 19.08 5.23 -3.06
CA LEU A 350 18.18 4.17 -3.52
C LEU A 350 18.94 3.08 -4.29
N PRO A 351 18.55 1.80 -4.12
CA PRO A 351 19.23 0.69 -4.78
C PRO A 351 18.95 0.64 -6.28
N SER A 352 19.90 0.10 -7.03
CA SER A 352 19.68 -0.28 -8.41
C SER A 352 18.91 -1.60 -8.51
N PRO A 353 18.26 -1.92 -9.64
CA PRO A 353 17.61 -3.22 -9.86
C PRO A 353 18.50 -4.41 -9.57
N VAL A 354 19.77 -4.32 -9.93
CA VAL A 354 20.77 -5.38 -9.67
C VAL A 354 20.95 -5.65 -8.18
N THR A 355 21.00 -4.59 -7.39
CA THR A 355 21.17 -4.70 -5.94
C THR A 355 19.89 -5.16 -5.26
N SER A 356 18.76 -4.57 -5.64
CA SER A 356 17.48 -4.85 -4.99
C SER A 356 16.95 -6.24 -5.28
N GLN A 357 17.03 -6.71 -6.52
CA GLN A 357 16.52 -8.02 -6.91
C GLN A 357 17.30 -9.17 -6.25
N ALA A 358 18.56 -8.95 -5.91
CA ALA A 358 19.38 -9.93 -5.22
C ALA A 358 18.78 -10.37 -3.87
N TYR A 359 18.19 -9.46 -3.12
CA TYR A 359 17.57 -9.76 -1.82
C TYR A 359 16.03 -9.85 -1.86
N ARG A 360 15.39 -9.31 -2.91
CA ARG A 360 13.93 -9.39 -3.07
C ARG A 360 13.45 -10.67 -3.73
N MET A 361 14.29 -11.34 -4.53
CA MET A 361 13.90 -12.49 -5.34
C MET A 361 13.24 -13.59 -4.49
N GLU A 362 13.79 -13.89 -3.34
CA GLU A 362 13.28 -14.90 -2.41
C GLU A 362 11.82 -14.68 -2.01
N MET A 363 11.44 -13.42 -1.88
CA MET A 363 10.07 -13.06 -1.51
C MET A 363 9.16 -12.87 -2.74
N LEU A 364 9.73 -12.55 -3.92
CA LEU A 364 8.96 -12.26 -5.12
C LEU A 364 8.56 -13.52 -5.90
N TYR A 365 9.34 -14.59 -5.85
CA TYR A 365 9.15 -15.78 -6.66
C TYR A 365 8.62 -16.96 -5.82
N GLU A 366 7.59 -17.65 -6.31
CA GLU A 366 6.99 -18.79 -5.61
C GLU A 366 7.67 -20.13 -5.88
N GLY A 367 8.52 -20.19 -6.90
CA GLY A 367 9.21 -21.40 -7.29
C GLY A 367 10.48 -21.69 -6.50
N PRO A 368 11.18 -22.79 -6.85
CA PRO A 368 12.49 -23.10 -6.28
C PRO A 368 13.47 -21.96 -6.48
N GLN A 369 14.30 -21.70 -5.47
CA GLN A 369 15.24 -20.58 -5.48
C GLN A 369 16.47 -20.83 -6.37
N ASP A 370 16.65 -22.04 -6.85
CA ASP A 370 17.75 -22.53 -7.66
C ASP A 370 17.39 -22.81 -9.13
N ASP A 371 16.13 -22.52 -9.53
CA ASP A 371 15.73 -22.68 -10.92
C ASP A 371 16.30 -21.57 -11.83
N GLU A 372 16.26 -21.79 -13.14
CA GLU A 372 16.79 -20.86 -14.14
C GLU A 372 16.11 -19.48 -14.05
N ALA A 373 14.80 -19.43 -13.80
CA ALA A 373 14.06 -18.19 -13.65
C ALA A 373 14.47 -17.43 -12.38
N ALA A 374 14.62 -18.11 -11.25
CA ALA A 374 15.04 -17.51 -9.99
C ALA A 374 16.45 -16.91 -10.09
N ILE A 375 17.38 -17.62 -10.68
CA ILE A 375 18.77 -17.16 -10.88
C ILE A 375 18.80 -15.94 -11.81
N ALA A 376 18.04 -15.97 -12.91
CA ALA A 376 17.96 -14.85 -13.85
C ALA A 376 17.36 -13.59 -13.21
N VAL A 377 16.30 -13.73 -12.40
CA VAL A 377 15.71 -12.63 -11.64
C VAL A 377 16.68 -12.06 -10.62
N LYS A 378 17.36 -12.92 -9.85
CA LYS A 378 18.34 -12.53 -8.84
C LYS A 378 19.48 -11.71 -9.42
N ASN A 379 19.97 -12.09 -10.60
CA ASN A 379 21.10 -11.44 -11.27
C ASN A 379 20.66 -10.28 -12.17
N CYS A 380 19.35 -10.04 -12.33
CA CYS A 380 18.81 -9.08 -13.29
C CYS A 380 19.44 -9.33 -14.68
N ASP A 381 19.35 -10.56 -15.19
CA ASP A 381 20.04 -10.98 -16.43
C ASP A 381 19.19 -10.63 -17.66
N PRO A 382 19.69 -9.77 -18.58
CA PRO A 382 18.98 -9.41 -19.79
C PRO A 382 18.92 -10.55 -20.83
N ASN A 383 19.82 -11.53 -20.75
CA ASN A 383 19.87 -12.67 -21.67
C ASN A 383 19.16 -13.91 -21.12
N GLY A 384 18.72 -13.87 -19.87
CA GLY A 384 17.97 -14.95 -19.25
C GLY A 384 16.52 -15.03 -19.74
N PRO A 385 15.74 -16.00 -19.25
CA PRO A 385 14.32 -16.10 -19.56
C PRO A 385 13.58 -14.86 -19.12
N LEU A 386 12.59 -14.44 -19.90
CA LEU A 386 11.72 -13.33 -19.52
C LEU A 386 10.92 -13.68 -18.28
N MET A 387 11.02 -12.84 -17.25
CA MET A 387 10.14 -12.84 -16.09
C MET A 387 9.65 -11.41 -15.86
N MET A 388 8.36 -11.19 -16.07
CA MET A 388 7.72 -9.90 -15.87
C MET A 388 6.50 -10.07 -14.98
N TYR A 389 6.34 -9.15 -14.02
CA TYR A 389 5.17 -9.08 -13.16
C TYR A 389 4.29 -7.93 -13.57
N ILE A 390 3.01 -8.21 -13.80
CA ILE A 390 1.98 -7.20 -14.07
C ILE A 390 1.30 -6.85 -12.74
N SER A 391 1.44 -5.59 -12.34
CA SER A 391 0.89 -5.10 -11.06
C SER A 391 -0.50 -4.51 -11.19
N LYS A 392 -0.80 -3.89 -12.31
CA LYS A 392 -2.12 -3.28 -12.57
C LYS A 392 -2.42 -3.13 -14.06
N MET A 393 -3.69 -2.87 -14.33
CA MET A 393 -4.19 -2.54 -15.66
C MET A 393 -4.52 -1.06 -15.74
N VAL A 394 -3.90 -0.34 -16.67
CA VAL A 394 -4.11 1.09 -16.88
C VAL A 394 -5.02 1.28 -18.09
N PRO A 395 -6.19 1.95 -17.95
CA PRO A 395 -7.09 2.17 -19.07
C PRO A 395 -6.44 3.04 -20.16
N THR A 396 -6.69 2.72 -21.42
CA THR A 396 -6.26 3.52 -22.58
C THR A 396 -7.31 4.58 -22.90
N SER A 397 -6.93 5.56 -23.74
CA SER A 397 -7.87 6.53 -24.31
C SER A 397 -8.97 5.86 -25.17
N ASP A 398 -8.67 4.71 -25.76
CA ASP A 398 -9.63 3.89 -26.47
C ASP A 398 -10.48 3.10 -25.49
N LYS A 399 -11.69 3.55 -25.21
CA LYS A 399 -12.61 2.97 -24.25
C LYS A 399 -12.71 1.44 -24.40
N GLY A 400 -12.27 0.72 -23.36
CA GLY A 400 -12.38 -0.73 -23.29
C GLY A 400 -11.11 -1.54 -23.46
N ARG A 401 -9.96 -0.90 -23.74
CA ARG A 401 -8.65 -1.54 -23.72
C ARG A 401 -7.78 -1.07 -22.56
N PHE A 402 -6.80 -1.89 -22.19
CA PHE A 402 -5.91 -1.63 -21.09
C PHE A 402 -4.46 -1.87 -21.46
N PHE A 403 -3.57 -1.07 -20.87
CA PHE A 403 -2.15 -1.38 -20.81
C PHE A 403 -1.90 -2.28 -19.59
N ALA A 404 -1.27 -3.42 -19.78
CA ALA A 404 -0.78 -4.24 -18.68
C ALA A 404 0.53 -3.63 -18.16
N PHE A 405 0.44 -2.92 -17.04
CA PHE A 405 1.56 -2.19 -16.43
C PHE A 405 2.32 -3.09 -15.47
N GLY A 406 3.63 -3.17 -15.64
CA GLY A 406 4.45 -4.03 -14.80
C GLY A 406 5.95 -3.79 -14.96
N ARG A 407 6.72 -4.64 -14.29
CA ARG A 407 8.17 -4.60 -14.28
C ARG A 407 8.78 -5.86 -14.87
N VAL A 408 9.79 -5.67 -15.69
CA VAL A 408 10.63 -6.74 -16.22
C VAL A 408 11.75 -7.05 -15.21
N PHE A 409 11.72 -8.24 -14.61
CA PHE A 409 12.72 -8.68 -13.62
C PHE A 409 13.90 -9.40 -14.25
N SER A 410 13.69 -10.18 -15.30
CA SER A 410 14.76 -10.82 -16.09
C SER A 410 14.38 -10.91 -17.56
N GLY A 411 15.39 -11.11 -18.42
CA GLY A 411 15.19 -11.15 -19.84
C GLY A 411 14.90 -9.78 -20.46
N CYS A 412 14.34 -9.80 -21.64
CA CYS A 412 13.91 -8.64 -22.40
C CYS A 412 12.53 -8.90 -22.99
N VAL A 413 11.62 -7.94 -22.86
CA VAL A 413 10.30 -7.98 -23.47
C VAL A 413 10.33 -7.18 -24.77
N ALA A 414 9.81 -7.72 -25.87
CA ALA A 414 9.82 -7.09 -27.19
C ALA A 414 8.45 -7.15 -27.86
N THR A 415 8.18 -6.18 -28.72
CA THR A 415 7.03 -6.18 -29.62
C THR A 415 7.08 -7.40 -30.55
N GLY A 416 5.96 -8.11 -30.69
CA GLY A 416 5.86 -9.32 -31.52
C GLY A 416 6.37 -10.61 -30.83
N GLN A 417 6.85 -10.55 -29.61
CA GLN A 417 7.36 -11.70 -28.85
C GLN A 417 6.22 -12.61 -28.37
N LYS A 418 6.36 -13.91 -28.58
CA LYS A 418 5.44 -14.92 -28.04
C LYS A 418 5.80 -15.18 -26.59
N VAL A 419 4.81 -15.07 -25.70
CA VAL A 419 4.97 -15.22 -24.27
C VAL A 419 3.90 -16.11 -23.66
N ARG A 420 4.20 -16.67 -22.51
CA ARG A 420 3.28 -17.38 -21.66
C ARG A 420 2.76 -16.42 -20.59
N ILE A 421 1.45 -16.34 -20.46
CA ILE A 421 0.77 -15.53 -19.46
C ILE A 421 0.22 -16.47 -18.41
N MET A 422 0.67 -16.31 -17.19
CA MET A 422 0.26 -17.10 -16.03
C MET A 422 -0.62 -16.24 -15.13
N GLY A 423 -1.86 -16.65 -14.96
CA GLY A 423 -2.78 -16.01 -14.04
C GLY A 423 -2.50 -16.38 -12.57
N PRO A 424 -3.21 -15.74 -11.62
CA PRO A 424 -2.98 -15.94 -10.20
C PRO A 424 -3.22 -17.37 -9.70
N ASN A 425 -4.08 -18.13 -10.38
CA ASN A 425 -4.45 -19.50 -10.01
C ASN A 425 -3.65 -20.57 -10.76
N TYR A 426 -2.68 -20.18 -11.57
CA TYR A 426 -1.86 -21.13 -12.31
C TYR A 426 -1.02 -21.99 -11.36
N VAL A 427 -1.05 -23.30 -11.59
CA VAL A 427 -0.20 -24.28 -10.91
C VAL A 427 0.67 -24.98 -11.93
N PRO A 428 2.00 -25.08 -11.72
CA PRO A 428 2.90 -25.76 -12.64
C PRO A 428 2.44 -27.18 -12.94
N GLY A 429 2.47 -27.53 -14.25
CA GLY A 429 2.01 -28.82 -14.73
C GLY A 429 0.52 -28.89 -15.11
N LYS A 430 -0.30 -27.91 -14.75
CA LYS A 430 -1.68 -27.78 -15.22
C LYS A 430 -1.79 -26.74 -16.33
N LYS A 431 -2.85 -26.83 -17.13
CA LYS A 431 -3.12 -25.86 -18.21
C LYS A 431 -4.15 -24.80 -17.80
N ASP A 432 -4.64 -24.89 -16.59
CA ASP A 432 -5.63 -23.96 -16.08
C ASP A 432 -4.95 -22.60 -15.82
N ASP A 433 -5.59 -21.51 -16.25
CA ASP A 433 -5.11 -20.13 -16.13
C ASP A 433 -3.74 -19.87 -16.79
N LEU A 434 -3.44 -20.60 -17.86
CA LEU A 434 -2.25 -20.45 -18.68
C LEU A 434 -2.63 -20.10 -20.12
N TYR A 435 -2.08 -19.00 -20.63
CA TYR A 435 -2.31 -18.55 -22.01
C TYR A 435 -0.97 -18.32 -22.73
N GLU A 436 -0.87 -18.72 -24.00
CA GLU A 436 0.25 -18.41 -24.87
C GLU A 436 -0.18 -17.41 -25.92
N LYS A 437 0.37 -16.21 -25.89
CA LYS A 437 -0.01 -15.09 -26.78
C LYS A 437 1.19 -14.28 -27.18
N THR A 438 0.99 -13.46 -28.23
CA THR A 438 1.99 -12.55 -28.75
C THR A 438 1.72 -11.13 -28.25
N ILE A 439 2.76 -10.44 -27.78
CA ILE A 439 2.71 -9.04 -27.36
C ILE A 439 2.55 -8.18 -28.61
N GLN A 440 1.51 -7.37 -28.68
CA GLN A 440 1.26 -6.51 -29.84
C GLN A 440 2.18 -5.29 -29.86
N ARG A 441 2.38 -4.65 -28.69
CA ARG A 441 3.19 -3.45 -28.55
C ARG A 441 3.71 -3.30 -27.12
N THR A 442 4.92 -2.74 -27.00
CA THR A 442 5.51 -2.30 -25.74
C THR A 442 5.51 -0.77 -25.68
N VAL A 443 5.16 -0.21 -24.52
CA VAL A 443 5.03 1.23 -24.30
C VAL A 443 5.69 1.66 -22.99
N LEU A 444 6.26 2.86 -22.99
CA LEU A 444 6.70 3.55 -21.78
C LEU A 444 5.61 4.50 -21.33
N MET A 445 5.37 4.52 -20.03
CA MET A 445 4.43 5.46 -19.41
C MET A 445 5.18 6.74 -19.05
N MET A 446 4.71 7.87 -19.60
CA MET A 446 5.30 9.19 -19.39
C MET A 446 4.27 10.16 -18.80
N GLY A 447 3.65 9.78 -17.70
CA GLY A 447 2.56 10.53 -17.08
C GLY A 447 1.31 10.55 -17.97
N ARG A 448 1.06 11.68 -18.60
CA ARG A 448 -0.11 11.87 -19.52
C ARG A 448 0.07 11.27 -20.91
N TYR A 449 1.29 10.89 -21.26
CA TYR A 449 1.63 10.39 -22.59
C TYR A 449 2.18 8.97 -22.50
N THR A 450 2.14 8.26 -23.61
CA THR A 450 2.74 6.94 -23.75
C THR A 450 3.63 6.95 -24.98
N GLU A 451 4.84 6.41 -24.85
CA GLU A 451 5.81 6.31 -25.93
C GLU A 451 6.01 4.85 -26.34
N ALA A 452 5.91 4.56 -27.63
CA ALA A 452 6.14 3.21 -28.13
C ALA A 452 7.64 2.91 -28.17
N VAL A 453 8.01 1.74 -27.69
CA VAL A 453 9.39 1.25 -27.68
C VAL A 453 9.42 -0.16 -28.23
N GLU A 454 10.44 -0.52 -29.03
CA GLU A 454 10.53 -1.85 -29.63
C GLU A 454 10.75 -2.96 -28.61
N ASN A 455 11.61 -2.70 -27.62
CA ASN A 455 11.94 -3.66 -26.57
C ASN A 455 12.30 -2.96 -25.25
N VAL A 456 12.12 -3.67 -24.14
CA VAL A 456 12.43 -3.20 -22.78
C VAL A 456 13.21 -4.29 -22.04
N PRO A 457 14.46 -4.03 -21.65
CA PRO A 457 15.29 -4.98 -20.90
C PRO A 457 14.91 -5.03 -19.42
N CYS A 458 15.42 -6.03 -18.71
CA CYS A 458 15.20 -6.22 -17.28
C CYS A 458 15.62 -5.00 -16.45
N GLY A 459 14.97 -4.85 -15.30
CA GLY A 459 15.16 -3.72 -14.39
C GLY A 459 14.30 -2.50 -14.70
N ASN A 460 13.53 -2.50 -15.79
CA ASN A 460 12.69 -1.38 -16.22
C ASN A 460 11.21 -1.68 -16.05
N ILE A 461 10.42 -0.61 -16.08
CA ILE A 461 8.96 -0.61 -15.97
C ILE A 461 8.38 -0.28 -17.33
N CYS A 462 7.38 -1.02 -17.78
CA CYS A 462 6.70 -0.77 -19.06
C CYS A 462 5.23 -1.20 -19.03
N GLY A 463 4.49 -0.79 -20.05
CA GLY A 463 3.14 -1.25 -20.35
C GLY A 463 3.12 -2.15 -21.58
N LEU A 464 2.26 -3.17 -21.56
CA LEU A 464 2.07 -4.09 -22.68
C LEU A 464 0.68 -3.95 -23.27
N VAL A 465 0.59 -4.02 -24.60
CA VAL A 465 -0.66 -4.03 -25.36
C VAL A 465 -0.93 -5.42 -25.91
N GLY A 466 -2.19 -5.87 -25.87
CA GLY A 466 -2.63 -7.13 -26.47
C GLY A 466 -2.68 -8.32 -25.53
N VAL A 467 -2.35 -8.13 -24.26
CA VAL A 467 -2.41 -9.16 -23.21
C VAL A 467 -3.55 -8.95 -22.21
N ASP A 468 -4.21 -7.82 -22.30
CA ASP A 468 -5.26 -7.35 -21.39
C ASP A 468 -6.49 -8.26 -21.29
N GLN A 469 -6.78 -9.03 -22.35
CA GLN A 469 -7.90 -9.96 -22.37
C GLN A 469 -7.68 -11.20 -21.46
N PHE A 470 -6.43 -11.55 -21.21
CA PHE A 470 -6.02 -12.78 -20.52
C PHE A 470 -5.62 -12.53 -19.06
N ILE A 471 -5.38 -11.28 -18.67
CA ILE A 471 -5.03 -10.87 -17.31
C ILE A 471 -6.23 -10.13 -16.70
N VAL A 472 -6.69 -10.60 -15.55
CA VAL A 472 -7.82 -9.95 -14.87
C VAL A 472 -7.35 -8.78 -14.03
N LYS A 473 -6.38 -8.99 -13.13
CA LYS A 473 -5.82 -7.96 -12.23
C LYS A 473 -4.30 -7.96 -12.29
N THR A 474 -3.71 -9.06 -11.87
CA THR A 474 -2.25 -9.27 -11.81
C THR A 474 -1.89 -10.57 -12.51
N GLY A 475 -0.65 -10.70 -12.91
CA GLY A 475 -0.19 -11.93 -13.56
C GLY A 475 1.31 -11.92 -13.79
N THR A 476 1.85 -13.08 -14.14
CA THR A 476 3.24 -13.26 -14.50
C THR A 476 3.35 -13.56 -16.00
N ILE A 477 4.25 -12.88 -16.67
CA ILE A 477 4.56 -13.12 -18.07
C ILE A 477 5.97 -13.69 -18.17
N THR A 478 6.13 -14.80 -18.88
CA THR A 478 7.38 -15.50 -19.01
C THR A 478 7.56 -16.12 -20.38
N THR A 479 8.81 -16.40 -20.76
CA THR A 479 9.17 -17.25 -21.90
C THR A 479 9.60 -18.65 -21.45
N PHE A 480 9.81 -18.86 -20.15
CA PHE A 480 10.28 -20.13 -19.59
C PHE A 480 9.12 -21.09 -19.29
N ALA A 481 9.21 -22.30 -19.83
CA ALA A 481 8.14 -23.28 -19.70
C ALA A 481 7.97 -23.85 -18.29
N GLY A 482 9.03 -23.90 -17.53
CA GLY A 482 9.06 -24.39 -16.14
C GLY A 482 8.87 -23.32 -15.07
N ALA A 483 8.56 -22.09 -15.45
CA ALA A 483 8.42 -20.99 -14.49
C ALA A 483 7.21 -21.19 -13.55
N HIS A 484 7.39 -20.74 -12.32
CA HIS A 484 6.33 -20.58 -11.34
C HIS A 484 5.85 -19.13 -11.33
N ASN A 485 4.70 -18.88 -10.71
CA ASN A 485 4.17 -17.53 -10.55
C ASN A 485 5.08 -16.65 -9.70
N MET A 486 5.08 -15.38 -9.99
CA MET A 486 5.54 -14.40 -9.01
C MET A 486 4.46 -14.24 -7.94
N ARG A 487 4.88 -14.10 -6.68
CA ARG A 487 3.97 -14.04 -5.52
C ARG A 487 2.99 -12.90 -5.66
N GLN A 488 1.72 -13.18 -5.40
CA GLN A 488 0.67 -12.17 -5.46
C GLN A 488 0.84 -11.11 -4.37
N MET A 489 0.38 -9.89 -4.68
CA MET A 489 0.33 -8.81 -3.71
C MET A 489 -0.75 -9.09 -2.67
N LYS A 490 -0.44 -8.77 -1.41
CA LYS A 490 -1.41 -8.74 -0.33
C LYS A 490 -1.82 -7.30 -0.07
N PHE A 491 -3.11 -7.06 -0.02
CA PHE A 491 -3.63 -5.75 0.30
C PHE A 491 -3.88 -5.66 1.81
N SER A 492 -3.46 -4.57 2.42
CA SER A 492 -3.65 -4.33 3.86
C SER A 492 -5.08 -3.96 4.23
N VAL A 493 -5.89 -3.56 3.25
CA VAL A 493 -7.27 -3.13 3.46
C VAL A 493 -8.21 -4.11 2.79
N SER A 494 -9.27 -4.49 3.50
CA SER A 494 -10.33 -5.36 2.97
C SER A 494 -11.48 -4.53 2.41
N PRO A 495 -12.17 -4.96 1.34
CA PRO A 495 -13.37 -4.31 0.84
C PRO A 495 -14.54 -4.57 1.80
N VAL A 496 -14.83 -3.56 2.64
CA VAL A 496 -15.84 -3.67 3.72
C VAL A 496 -17.15 -2.97 3.41
N VAL A 497 -17.16 -2.07 2.43
CA VAL A 497 -18.36 -1.32 2.01
C VAL A 497 -18.85 -1.87 0.67
N ARG A 498 -20.16 -2.05 0.55
CA ARG A 498 -20.82 -2.63 -0.63
C ARG A 498 -21.93 -1.72 -1.14
N VAL A 499 -22.10 -1.66 -2.46
CA VAL A 499 -23.21 -1.00 -3.14
C VAL A 499 -23.75 -1.93 -4.21
N ALA A 500 -25.07 -2.10 -4.26
CA ALA A 500 -25.70 -2.79 -5.36
C ALA A 500 -25.98 -1.78 -6.51
N VAL A 501 -25.78 -2.23 -7.74
CA VAL A 501 -25.98 -1.43 -8.95
C VAL A 501 -26.88 -2.15 -9.93
N GLU A 502 -27.78 -1.38 -10.51
CA GLU A 502 -28.69 -1.82 -11.57
C GLU A 502 -28.64 -0.82 -12.74
N CYS A 503 -28.95 -1.29 -13.94
CA CYS A 503 -29.15 -0.40 -15.07
C CYS A 503 -30.55 0.25 -14.98
N GLN A 504 -30.67 1.52 -15.34
CA GLN A 504 -31.99 2.17 -15.43
C GLN A 504 -32.85 1.57 -16.52
N ASN A 505 -32.23 1.15 -17.63
CA ASN A 505 -32.91 0.48 -18.76
C ASN A 505 -32.45 -1.00 -18.81
N PRO A 506 -33.36 -1.98 -18.68
CA PRO A 506 -33.01 -3.40 -18.73
C PRO A 506 -32.31 -3.85 -20.04
N ALA A 507 -32.48 -3.15 -21.14
CA ALA A 507 -31.80 -3.43 -22.42
C ALA A 507 -30.26 -3.21 -22.32
N ASP A 508 -29.79 -2.42 -21.37
CA ASP A 508 -28.38 -2.09 -21.18
C ASP A 508 -27.65 -3.08 -20.23
N LEU A 509 -28.33 -4.12 -19.75
CA LEU A 509 -27.73 -5.14 -18.88
C LEU A 509 -26.41 -5.73 -19.42
N PRO A 510 -26.29 -6.10 -20.72
CA PRO A 510 -25.02 -6.59 -21.25
C PRO A 510 -23.88 -5.58 -21.15
N LYS A 511 -24.17 -4.28 -21.32
CA LYS A 511 -23.19 -3.20 -21.17
C LYS A 511 -22.76 -3.03 -19.71
N LEU A 512 -23.70 -3.18 -18.76
CA LEU A 512 -23.40 -3.17 -17.34
C LEU A 512 -22.45 -4.32 -16.97
N VAL A 513 -22.76 -5.54 -17.38
CA VAL A 513 -21.94 -6.74 -17.09
C VAL A 513 -20.54 -6.59 -17.67
N GLU A 514 -20.41 -6.08 -18.89
CA GLU A 514 -19.11 -5.82 -19.49
C GLU A 514 -18.38 -4.68 -18.79
N GLY A 515 -19.06 -3.60 -18.44
CA GLY A 515 -18.52 -2.50 -17.64
C GLY A 515 -17.99 -2.95 -16.28
N LEU A 516 -18.73 -3.81 -15.61
CA LEU A 516 -18.31 -4.41 -14.33
C LEU A 516 -17.02 -5.25 -14.49
N LYS A 517 -16.93 -6.06 -15.55
CA LYS A 517 -15.69 -6.81 -15.85
C LYS A 517 -14.50 -5.90 -16.10
N ARG A 518 -14.72 -4.77 -16.78
CA ARG A 518 -13.68 -3.75 -17.02
C ARG A 518 -13.27 -3.05 -15.71
N LEU A 519 -14.23 -2.69 -14.87
CA LEU A 519 -13.96 -2.11 -13.55
C LEU A 519 -13.13 -3.07 -12.67
N ALA A 520 -13.48 -4.35 -12.66
CA ALA A 520 -12.72 -5.37 -11.91
C ALA A 520 -11.25 -5.50 -12.38
N LYS A 521 -10.97 -5.16 -13.64
CA LYS A 521 -9.60 -5.11 -14.18
C LYS A 521 -8.87 -3.82 -13.81
N SER A 522 -9.55 -2.68 -13.87
CA SER A 522 -8.94 -1.36 -13.65
C SER A 522 -8.58 -1.10 -12.20
N ASP A 523 -9.27 -1.71 -11.25
CA ASP A 523 -9.04 -1.53 -9.83
C ASP A 523 -8.74 -2.87 -9.14
N PRO A 524 -7.55 -3.04 -8.54
CA PRO A 524 -7.15 -4.31 -7.94
C PRO A 524 -7.95 -4.68 -6.69
N MET A 525 -8.51 -3.69 -5.95
CA MET A 525 -9.22 -3.92 -4.70
C MET A 525 -10.71 -4.20 -4.90
N VAL A 526 -11.32 -3.67 -5.95
CA VAL A 526 -12.77 -3.84 -6.19
C VAL A 526 -13.12 -5.31 -6.30
N GLN A 527 -14.10 -5.74 -5.54
CA GLN A 527 -14.73 -7.05 -5.67
C GLN A 527 -16.12 -6.89 -6.25
N ILE A 528 -16.42 -7.68 -7.28
CA ILE A 528 -17.71 -7.68 -7.94
C ILE A 528 -18.32 -9.06 -7.75
N THR A 529 -19.52 -9.10 -7.19
CA THR A 529 -20.32 -10.31 -7.01
C THR A 529 -21.68 -10.10 -7.64
N THR A 530 -22.21 -11.17 -8.23
CA THR A 530 -23.59 -11.19 -8.68
C THR A 530 -24.34 -12.14 -7.75
N GLU A 531 -25.37 -11.63 -7.09
CA GLU A 531 -26.20 -12.41 -6.18
C GLU A 531 -27.19 -13.29 -6.97
N GLU A 532 -27.76 -14.30 -6.33
CA GLU A 532 -28.80 -15.16 -6.92
C GLU A 532 -30.05 -14.35 -7.32
N SER A 533 -30.29 -13.22 -6.67
CA SER A 533 -31.34 -12.25 -7.02
C SER A 533 -31.13 -11.58 -8.39
N GLY A 534 -29.95 -11.71 -8.99
CA GLY A 534 -29.54 -11.01 -10.20
C GLY A 534 -28.97 -9.62 -9.97
N GLU A 535 -28.88 -9.17 -8.74
CA GLU A 535 -28.25 -7.89 -8.38
C GLU A 535 -26.71 -7.95 -8.51
N HIS A 536 -26.12 -6.90 -9.04
CA HIS A 536 -24.67 -6.76 -9.11
C HIS A 536 -24.17 -5.92 -7.95
N ILE A 537 -23.30 -6.48 -7.14
CA ILE A 537 -22.72 -5.85 -5.96
C ILE A 537 -21.27 -5.48 -6.23
N ILE A 538 -20.93 -4.22 -5.93
CA ILE A 538 -19.57 -3.69 -5.95
C ILE A 538 -19.14 -3.48 -4.51
N ALA A 539 -18.03 -4.11 -4.09
CA ALA A 539 -17.44 -3.92 -2.78
C ALA A 539 -16.10 -3.17 -2.91
N GLY A 540 -15.86 -2.23 -2.02
CA GLY A 540 -14.66 -1.39 -1.99
C GLY A 540 -14.18 -1.08 -0.57
N ALA A 541 -13.04 -0.40 -0.46
CA ALA A 541 -12.36 -0.11 0.80
C ALA A 541 -13.11 0.91 1.67
N GLY A 542 -13.72 1.92 1.05
CA GLY A 542 -14.41 3.00 1.73
C GLY A 542 -15.43 3.70 0.84
N GLU A 543 -16.09 4.71 1.41
CA GLU A 543 -17.13 5.49 0.73
C GLU A 543 -16.57 6.22 -0.51
N LEU A 544 -15.45 6.91 -0.34
CA LEU A 544 -14.80 7.65 -1.43
C LEU A 544 -14.33 6.72 -2.56
N HIS A 545 -13.77 5.57 -2.21
CA HIS A 545 -13.36 4.56 -3.20
C HIS A 545 -14.53 4.09 -4.05
N LEU A 546 -15.66 3.75 -3.40
CA LEU A 546 -16.87 3.33 -4.11
C LEU A 546 -17.49 4.44 -4.98
N GLU A 547 -17.50 5.67 -4.49
CA GLU A 547 -17.99 6.82 -5.27
C GLU A 547 -17.22 6.95 -6.58
N ILE A 548 -15.89 6.84 -6.54
CA ILE A 548 -15.03 6.92 -7.72
C ILE A 548 -15.24 5.71 -8.63
N CYS A 549 -15.29 4.49 -8.07
CA CYS A 549 -15.56 3.28 -8.85
C CYS A 549 -16.91 3.31 -9.56
N LEU A 550 -17.94 3.83 -8.91
CA LEU A 550 -19.28 4.00 -9.49
C LEU A 550 -19.28 5.05 -10.61
N LYS A 551 -18.53 6.14 -10.43
CA LYS A 551 -18.34 7.14 -11.46
C LYS A 551 -17.59 6.59 -12.67
N ASP A 552 -16.49 5.88 -12.44
CA ASP A 552 -15.71 5.23 -13.50
C ASP A 552 -16.57 4.19 -14.27
N LEU A 553 -17.43 3.45 -13.56
CA LEU A 553 -18.36 2.51 -14.17
C LEU A 553 -19.36 3.23 -15.07
N GLU A 554 -19.93 4.34 -14.60
CA GLU A 554 -20.97 5.08 -15.30
C GLU A 554 -20.43 5.86 -16.52
N GLU A 555 -19.25 6.51 -16.38
CA GLU A 555 -18.69 7.40 -17.39
C GLU A 555 -17.75 6.70 -18.38
N ASP A 556 -16.93 5.74 -17.91
CA ASP A 556 -15.81 5.18 -18.70
C ASP A 556 -16.01 3.71 -19.09
N HIS A 557 -16.57 2.88 -18.21
CA HIS A 557 -16.60 1.44 -18.43
C HIS A 557 -17.89 0.91 -19.04
N ALA A 558 -19.03 1.28 -18.49
CA ALA A 558 -20.34 0.87 -19.00
C ALA A 558 -20.98 1.94 -19.90
N CYS A 559 -20.69 3.23 -19.65
CA CYS A 559 -21.23 4.40 -20.36
C CYS A 559 -22.76 4.40 -20.39
N ILE A 560 -23.39 4.07 -19.26
CA ILE A 560 -24.86 4.02 -19.08
C ILE A 560 -25.23 4.63 -17.72
N PRO A 561 -26.42 5.22 -17.61
CA PRO A 561 -26.91 5.70 -16.30
C PRO A 561 -27.22 4.51 -15.39
N LEU A 562 -26.79 4.59 -14.13
CA LEU A 562 -26.94 3.55 -13.13
C LEU A 562 -27.94 3.94 -12.04
N LYS A 563 -28.65 2.94 -11.54
CA LYS A 563 -29.40 3.04 -10.28
C LYS A 563 -28.55 2.43 -9.17
N LYS A 564 -28.27 3.20 -8.16
CA LYS A 564 -27.39 2.86 -7.04
C LYS A 564 -28.22 2.71 -5.76
N THR A 565 -27.92 1.71 -4.94
CA THR A 565 -28.49 1.57 -3.60
C THR A 565 -27.63 2.31 -2.58
N ASP A 566 -28.14 2.52 -1.37
CA ASP A 566 -27.34 3.04 -0.28
C ASP A 566 -26.19 2.07 0.06
N PRO A 567 -25.03 2.57 0.46
CA PRO A 567 -23.91 1.72 0.84
C PRO A 567 -24.24 0.89 2.08
N VAL A 568 -23.82 -0.36 2.06
CA VAL A 568 -24.03 -1.31 3.15
C VAL A 568 -22.70 -1.95 3.56
N VAL A 569 -22.61 -2.37 4.81
CA VAL A 569 -21.40 -2.93 5.39
C VAL A 569 -21.41 -4.45 5.26
N SER A 570 -20.27 -5.04 4.99
CA SER A 570 -20.03 -6.48 5.06
C SER A 570 -19.82 -6.89 6.50
N TYR A 571 -20.57 -7.89 6.93
CA TYR A 571 -20.35 -8.53 8.22
C TYR A 571 -19.64 -9.87 8.03
N ARG A 572 -19.15 -10.46 9.13
CA ARG A 572 -18.60 -11.82 9.18
C ARG A 572 -19.36 -12.62 10.21
N GLU A 573 -19.57 -13.92 9.95
CA GLU A 573 -20.15 -14.83 10.93
C GLU A 573 -19.04 -15.52 11.70
N THR A 574 -19.24 -15.73 13.00
CA THR A 574 -18.27 -16.39 13.88
C THR A 574 -18.99 -17.20 14.95
N VAL A 575 -18.21 -17.92 15.72
CA VAL A 575 -18.65 -18.61 16.95
C VAL A 575 -17.87 -18.05 18.13
N THR A 576 -18.49 -17.99 19.30
CA THR A 576 -17.87 -17.45 20.51
C THR A 576 -17.50 -18.53 21.54
N GLU A 577 -18.14 -19.69 21.44
CA GLU A 577 -17.92 -20.80 22.36
C GLU A 577 -17.72 -22.10 21.60
N THR A 578 -17.21 -23.13 22.29
CA THR A 578 -17.17 -24.48 21.72
C THR A 578 -18.57 -25.04 21.66
N SER A 579 -18.90 -25.79 20.59
CA SER A 579 -20.20 -26.46 20.44
C SER A 579 -20.58 -27.19 21.72
N SER A 580 -21.77 -26.90 22.23
CA SER A 580 -22.29 -27.50 23.47
C SER A 580 -22.47 -29.01 23.41
N ILE A 581 -22.67 -29.50 22.19
CA ILE A 581 -22.85 -30.92 21.90
C ILE A 581 -21.99 -31.37 20.71
N GLN A 582 -21.70 -32.65 20.62
CA GLN A 582 -21.11 -33.24 19.44
C GLN A 582 -22.19 -33.37 18.37
N CYS A 583 -22.03 -32.65 17.27
CA CYS A 583 -23.03 -32.60 16.22
C CYS A 583 -22.92 -33.81 15.29
N LEU A 584 -24.02 -34.53 15.11
CA LEU A 584 -24.14 -35.67 14.23
C LEU A 584 -24.95 -35.30 12.99
N SER A 585 -24.43 -35.60 11.80
CA SER A 585 -25.21 -35.60 10.55
C SER A 585 -25.05 -36.92 9.80
N LYS A 586 -26.16 -37.44 9.30
CA LYS A 586 -26.24 -38.70 8.53
C LYS A 586 -26.34 -38.37 7.04
N SER A 587 -25.68 -39.14 6.19
CA SER A 587 -25.83 -39.02 4.73
C SER A 587 -27.26 -39.37 4.28
N PRO A 588 -27.72 -38.87 3.11
CA PRO A 588 -29.06 -39.19 2.59
C PRO A 588 -29.35 -40.70 2.50
N ASN A 589 -28.31 -41.48 2.18
CA ASN A 589 -28.43 -42.95 2.16
C ASN A 589 -28.35 -43.58 3.57
N LYS A 590 -28.16 -42.79 4.64
CA LYS A 590 -28.05 -43.21 6.06
C LYS A 590 -26.88 -44.14 6.40
N HIS A 591 -25.97 -44.39 5.45
CA HIS A 591 -24.85 -45.28 5.65
C HIS A 591 -23.62 -44.58 6.25
N ASN A 592 -23.49 -43.29 6.04
CA ASN A 592 -22.36 -42.51 6.57
C ASN A 592 -22.83 -41.57 7.68
N ARG A 593 -21.98 -41.39 8.69
CA ARG A 593 -22.22 -40.50 9.82
C ARG A 593 -20.96 -39.65 10.02
N LEU A 594 -21.15 -38.38 10.25
CA LEU A 594 -20.07 -37.43 10.56
C LEU A 594 -20.37 -36.79 11.92
N LEU A 595 -19.38 -36.80 12.79
CA LEU A 595 -19.43 -36.18 14.12
C LEU A 595 -18.39 -35.06 14.19
N MET A 596 -18.87 -33.87 14.41
CA MET A 596 -18.04 -32.66 14.38
C MET A 596 -18.36 -31.75 15.55
N ARG A 597 -17.41 -30.83 15.82
CA ARG A 597 -17.55 -29.76 16.79
C ARG A 597 -16.93 -28.51 16.29
N ALA A 598 -17.52 -27.36 16.56
CA ALA A 598 -16.95 -26.07 16.27
C ALA A 598 -16.36 -25.45 17.53
N GLN A 599 -15.28 -24.70 17.37
CA GLN A 599 -14.71 -23.86 18.43
C GLN A 599 -14.13 -22.57 17.87
N PRO A 600 -14.06 -21.49 18.67
CA PRO A 600 -13.50 -20.22 18.21
C PRO A 600 -11.98 -20.34 18.04
N LEU A 601 -11.46 -19.68 17.00
CA LEU A 601 -10.04 -19.36 16.85
C LEU A 601 -9.74 -18.07 17.60
N THR A 602 -8.53 -17.95 18.14
CA THR A 602 -8.04 -16.68 18.67
C THR A 602 -7.87 -15.67 17.56
N GLU A 603 -8.10 -14.39 17.83
CA GLU A 603 -7.92 -13.34 16.82
C GLU A 603 -6.49 -13.30 16.29
N GLU A 604 -5.49 -13.57 17.13
CA GLU A 604 -4.08 -13.63 16.73
C GLU A 604 -3.82 -14.68 15.65
N VAL A 605 -4.41 -15.88 15.76
CA VAL A 605 -4.31 -16.93 14.73
C VAL A 605 -5.00 -16.47 13.45
N SER A 606 -6.16 -15.83 13.57
CA SER A 606 -6.92 -15.33 12.42
C SER A 606 -6.15 -14.25 11.67
N VAL A 607 -5.50 -13.34 12.37
CA VAL A 607 -4.62 -12.30 11.80
C VAL A 607 -3.40 -12.93 11.13
N ASP A 608 -2.74 -13.90 11.75
CA ASP A 608 -1.59 -14.58 11.17
C ASP A 608 -1.93 -15.38 9.90
N ILE A 609 -3.17 -15.88 9.80
CA ILE A 609 -3.68 -16.50 8.55
C ILE A 609 -3.90 -15.43 7.48
N ASP A 610 -4.52 -14.32 7.83
CA ASP A 610 -4.74 -13.19 6.90
C ASP A 610 -3.41 -12.60 6.41
N ASP A 611 -2.44 -12.43 7.29
CA ASP A 611 -1.08 -11.99 6.98
C ASP A 611 -0.29 -13.03 6.16
N GLY A 612 -0.80 -14.29 6.12
CA GLY A 612 -0.18 -15.41 5.42
C GLY A 612 1.09 -15.94 6.07
N LYS A 613 1.31 -15.64 7.34
CA LYS A 613 2.31 -16.33 8.16
C LYS A 613 1.94 -17.79 8.33
N ILE A 614 0.63 -18.09 8.30
CA ILE A 614 0.07 -19.43 8.30
C ILE A 614 -0.70 -19.63 6.99
N SER A 615 -0.30 -20.58 6.16
CA SER A 615 -0.95 -20.84 4.87
C SER A 615 -0.96 -22.31 4.51
N ASN A 616 -1.82 -22.67 3.55
CA ASN A 616 -1.92 -24.04 3.07
C ASN A 616 -0.71 -24.45 2.19
N LYS A 617 0.07 -23.48 1.71
CA LYS A 617 1.25 -23.70 0.87
C LYS A 617 2.52 -24.05 1.68
N GLN A 618 2.50 -23.83 3.00
CA GLN A 618 3.63 -24.13 3.88
C GLN A 618 3.75 -25.63 4.17
N ASP A 619 4.98 -26.09 4.46
CA ASP A 619 5.19 -27.46 4.95
C ASP A 619 4.40 -27.67 6.25
N MET A 620 3.72 -28.81 6.34
CA MET A 620 2.90 -29.18 7.50
C MET A 620 3.71 -29.22 8.80
N LYS A 621 5.01 -29.53 8.74
CA LYS A 621 5.88 -29.60 9.92
C LYS A 621 6.20 -28.20 10.43
N ASP A 622 6.55 -27.28 9.54
CA ASP A 622 6.93 -25.90 9.90
C ASP A 622 5.70 -25.14 10.37
N ARG A 623 4.57 -25.29 9.68
CA ARG A 623 3.29 -24.73 10.11
C ARG A 623 2.86 -25.26 11.48
N GLY A 624 2.97 -26.57 11.71
CA GLY A 624 2.65 -27.17 12.98
C GLY A 624 3.52 -26.68 14.13
N ARG A 625 4.83 -26.47 13.88
CA ARG A 625 5.75 -25.91 14.87
C ARG A 625 5.42 -24.44 15.15
N TYR A 626 5.18 -23.64 14.11
CA TYR A 626 4.80 -22.23 14.28
C TYR A 626 3.54 -22.05 15.14
N LEU A 627 2.49 -22.83 14.88
CA LEU A 627 1.24 -22.81 15.66
C LEU A 627 1.45 -23.27 17.11
N ALA A 628 2.32 -24.24 17.35
CA ALA A 628 2.63 -24.69 18.70
C ALA A 628 3.44 -23.66 19.49
N ASP A 629 4.48 -23.09 18.87
CA ASP A 629 5.41 -22.18 19.54
C ASP A 629 4.78 -20.80 19.83
N ASN A 630 3.95 -20.29 18.91
CA ASN A 630 3.39 -18.93 19.02
C ASN A 630 1.96 -18.91 19.59
N HIS A 631 1.16 -19.96 19.35
CA HIS A 631 -0.26 -19.97 19.70
C HIS A 631 -0.66 -21.12 20.64
N GLY A 632 0.29 -21.92 21.11
CA GLY A 632 0.03 -22.98 22.08
C GLY A 632 -0.81 -24.17 21.58
N TRP A 633 -0.85 -24.39 20.27
CA TRP A 633 -1.55 -25.54 19.71
C TRP A 633 -0.80 -26.85 19.96
N ASP A 634 -1.54 -27.98 20.02
CA ASP A 634 -0.92 -29.28 19.94
C ASP A 634 -0.25 -29.45 18.56
N VAL A 635 1.01 -29.84 18.56
CA VAL A 635 1.80 -30.06 17.34
C VAL A 635 1.16 -31.10 16.42
N GLN A 636 0.53 -32.11 16.97
CA GLN A 636 -0.12 -33.18 16.19
C GLN A 636 -1.41 -32.69 15.53
N GLU A 637 -2.23 -31.93 16.25
CA GLU A 637 -3.45 -31.35 15.72
C GLU A 637 -3.11 -30.31 14.64
N ALA A 638 -2.12 -29.45 14.89
CA ALA A 638 -1.67 -28.45 13.93
C ALA A 638 -1.17 -29.04 12.61
N ARG A 639 -0.57 -30.23 12.63
CA ARG A 639 -0.18 -30.98 11.42
C ARG A 639 -1.37 -31.59 10.67
N ARG A 640 -2.49 -31.86 11.35
CA ARG A 640 -3.68 -32.46 10.79
C ARG A 640 -4.70 -31.43 10.27
N ILE A 641 -4.32 -30.18 10.08
CA ILE A 641 -5.17 -29.19 9.42
C ILE A 641 -5.33 -29.60 7.95
N TRP A 642 -6.57 -29.83 7.53
CA TRP A 642 -6.88 -30.21 6.17
C TRP A 642 -6.94 -29.05 5.20
N CYS A 643 -7.57 -27.96 5.61
CA CYS A 643 -7.72 -26.78 4.78
C CYS A 643 -8.02 -25.52 5.59
N PHE A 644 -7.88 -24.39 4.90
CA PHE A 644 -8.34 -23.08 5.33
C PHE A 644 -9.55 -22.68 4.48
N GLY A 645 -10.44 -21.88 5.00
CA GLY A 645 -11.61 -21.40 4.26
C GLY A 645 -12.06 -20.01 4.71
N PRO A 646 -12.82 -19.31 3.87
CA PRO A 646 -13.21 -19.63 2.49
C PRO A 646 -12.05 -19.48 1.48
N GLU A 647 -12.24 -20.02 0.28
CA GLU A 647 -11.31 -19.88 -0.85
C GLU A 647 -9.87 -20.39 -0.58
N SER A 648 -9.72 -21.34 0.32
CA SER A 648 -8.45 -21.96 0.75
C SER A 648 -7.43 -21.00 1.39
N THR A 649 -7.81 -19.75 1.65
CA THR A 649 -6.95 -18.70 2.25
C THR A 649 -7.60 -18.00 3.44
N GLY A 650 -8.89 -18.19 3.67
CA GLY A 650 -9.61 -17.51 4.73
C GLY A 650 -9.26 -18.00 6.14
N PRO A 651 -9.62 -17.23 7.17
CA PRO A 651 -9.20 -17.45 8.56
C PRO A 651 -10.10 -18.46 9.31
N ASN A 652 -10.45 -19.55 8.66
CA ASN A 652 -11.15 -20.67 9.28
C ASN A 652 -10.42 -21.96 8.93
N VAL A 653 -10.46 -22.94 9.83
CA VAL A 653 -9.72 -24.20 9.66
C VAL A 653 -10.57 -25.43 9.93
N VAL A 654 -10.29 -26.52 9.22
CA VAL A 654 -10.76 -27.87 9.55
C VAL A 654 -9.59 -28.68 10.06
N VAL A 655 -9.77 -29.28 11.21
CA VAL A 655 -8.78 -30.14 11.85
C VAL A 655 -9.32 -31.56 11.98
N ASP A 656 -8.50 -32.50 11.57
CA ASP A 656 -8.79 -33.93 11.79
C ASP A 656 -8.31 -34.35 13.19
N VAL A 657 -9.25 -34.57 14.09
CA VAL A 657 -9.01 -35.04 15.46
C VAL A 657 -9.37 -36.56 15.61
N THR A 658 -9.78 -37.19 14.52
CA THR A 658 -10.23 -38.58 14.55
C THR A 658 -9.14 -39.56 14.97
N LYS A 659 -9.58 -40.68 15.55
CA LYS A 659 -8.70 -41.78 15.99
C LYS A 659 -9.11 -43.07 15.26
N GLY A 660 -8.31 -43.45 14.26
CA GLY A 660 -8.44 -44.79 13.64
C GLY A 660 -9.63 -44.99 12.73
N VAL A 661 -10.19 -43.97 12.08
CA VAL A 661 -11.29 -44.05 11.13
C VAL A 661 -10.80 -44.62 9.80
N GLN A 662 -11.46 -45.69 9.32
CA GLN A 662 -11.17 -46.28 8.01
C GLN A 662 -11.78 -45.45 6.89
N TYR A 663 -11.10 -45.42 5.72
CA TYR A 663 -11.54 -44.70 4.50
C TYR A 663 -11.64 -43.17 4.62
N LEU A 664 -11.10 -42.56 5.69
CA LEU A 664 -11.21 -41.14 5.95
C LEU A 664 -10.58 -40.28 4.82
N ASN A 665 -9.44 -40.71 4.27
CA ASN A 665 -8.75 -39.98 3.20
C ASN A 665 -9.59 -39.89 1.91
N GLU A 666 -10.50 -40.83 1.66
CA GLU A 666 -11.33 -40.83 0.46
C GLU A 666 -12.44 -39.77 0.52
N ILE A 667 -12.86 -39.38 1.72
CA ILE A 667 -13.88 -38.33 1.91
C ILE A 667 -13.27 -36.94 2.14
N LYS A 668 -11.95 -36.87 2.32
CA LYS A 668 -11.26 -35.60 2.65
C LYS A 668 -11.62 -34.46 1.69
N ASP A 669 -11.51 -34.71 0.39
CA ASP A 669 -11.77 -33.67 -0.63
C ASP A 669 -13.25 -33.22 -0.62
N SER A 670 -14.17 -34.15 -0.34
CA SER A 670 -15.58 -33.85 -0.21
C SER A 670 -15.89 -33.00 1.03
N VAL A 671 -15.26 -33.31 2.16
CA VAL A 671 -15.37 -32.49 3.38
C VAL A 671 -14.75 -31.10 3.19
N VAL A 672 -13.59 -31.01 2.54
CA VAL A 672 -12.94 -29.74 2.20
C VAL A 672 -13.86 -28.89 1.31
N THR A 673 -14.46 -29.47 0.29
CA THR A 673 -15.41 -28.76 -0.60
C THR A 673 -16.63 -28.24 0.18
N ALA A 674 -17.19 -29.09 1.05
CA ALA A 674 -18.31 -28.70 1.93
C ALA A 674 -17.91 -27.54 2.87
N PHE A 675 -16.71 -27.58 3.41
CA PHE A 675 -16.19 -26.53 4.29
C PHE A 675 -15.98 -25.21 3.55
N GLN A 676 -15.40 -25.22 2.35
CA GLN A 676 -15.26 -24.03 1.53
C GLN A 676 -16.62 -23.38 1.28
N TRP A 677 -17.63 -24.18 0.99
CA TRP A 677 -19.00 -23.69 0.80
C TRP A 677 -19.60 -23.16 2.10
N ALA A 678 -19.52 -23.90 3.20
CA ALA A 678 -20.08 -23.49 4.49
C ALA A 678 -19.44 -22.22 5.04
N THR A 679 -18.13 -22.02 4.84
CA THR A 679 -17.43 -20.82 5.30
C THR A 679 -17.66 -19.61 4.41
N LYS A 680 -17.99 -19.81 3.14
CA LYS A 680 -18.35 -18.72 2.23
C LYS A 680 -19.78 -18.23 2.48
N GLU A 681 -20.69 -19.14 2.79
CA GLU A 681 -22.09 -18.86 3.07
C GLU A 681 -22.45 -19.39 4.45
N GLY A 682 -22.34 -18.53 5.46
CA GLY A 682 -22.67 -18.88 6.85
C GLY A 682 -24.17 -19.12 7.06
N VAL A 683 -24.51 -19.76 8.17
CA VAL A 683 -25.87 -20.18 8.50
C VAL A 683 -26.80 -19.04 8.91
N LEU A 684 -26.25 -17.93 9.48
CA LEU A 684 -27.05 -16.83 10.00
C LEU A 684 -27.61 -15.95 8.87
N CYS A 685 -26.75 -15.44 8.01
CA CYS A 685 -27.09 -14.46 6.96
C CYS A 685 -26.31 -14.67 5.67
N SER A 686 -25.75 -15.84 5.43
CA SER A 686 -24.93 -16.16 4.25
C SER A 686 -23.77 -15.20 4.02
N GLU A 687 -23.18 -14.67 5.11
CA GLU A 687 -21.93 -13.92 5.07
C GLU A 687 -20.73 -14.85 5.28
N ASN A 688 -19.55 -14.42 4.84
CA ASN A 688 -18.34 -15.21 5.05
C ASN A 688 -18.06 -15.41 6.55
N MET A 689 -17.59 -16.58 6.91
CA MET A 689 -17.18 -16.87 8.29
C MET A 689 -15.75 -16.41 8.57
N ARG A 690 -15.46 -16.10 9.83
CA ARG A 690 -14.15 -15.71 10.32
C ARG A 690 -13.91 -16.25 11.72
N GLY A 691 -12.71 -16.76 11.97
CA GLY A 691 -12.30 -17.19 13.30
C GLY A 691 -12.97 -18.45 13.81
N VAL A 692 -13.25 -19.41 12.94
CA VAL A 692 -13.89 -20.68 13.30
C VAL A 692 -12.94 -21.84 13.03
N ARG A 693 -12.77 -22.70 14.02
CA ARG A 693 -12.13 -23.99 13.92
C ARG A 693 -13.21 -25.09 13.95
N MET A 694 -13.19 -25.98 12.96
CA MET A 694 -14.06 -27.16 12.89
C MET A 694 -13.23 -28.39 13.12
N ASP A 695 -13.55 -29.13 14.16
CA ASP A 695 -12.93 -30.42 14.49
C ASP A 695 -13.79 -31.56 13.98
N LEU A 696 -13.22 -32.39 13.13
CA LEU A 696 -13.82 -33.71 12.79
C LEU A 696 -13.38 -34.69 13.86
N GLU A 697 -14.30 -35.03 14.76
CA GLU A 697 -14.01 -35.91 15.91
C GLU A 697 -14.14 -37.40 15.58
N ASP A 698 -15.17 -37.78 14.80
CA ASP A 698 -15.35 -39.15 14.39
C ASP A 698 -16.15 -39.23 13.08
N ALA A 699 -16.02 -40.34 12.37
CA ALA A 699 -16.79 -40.62 11.18
C ALA A 699 -17.05 -42.14 11.04
N THR A 700 -18.27 -42.49 10.74
CA THR A 700 -18.63 -43.87 10.37
C THR A 700 -18.92 -43.90 8.88
N LEU A 701 -18.12 -44.66 8.12
CA LEU A 701 -18.19 -44.70 6.67
C LEU A 701 -18.52 -46.12 6.19
N HIS A 702 -19.33 -46.21 5.14
CA HIS A 702 -19.63 -47.45 4.50
C HIS A 702 -18.41 -48.07 3.81
N THR A 703 -18.27 -49.38 3.82
CA THR A 703 -17.11 -50.08 3.23
C THR A 703 -17.05 -49.99 1.71
N ASP A 704 -18.19 -49.84 1.03
CA ASP A 704 -18.28 -49.69 -0.42
C ASP A 704 -18.19 -48.23 -0.83
N ALA A 705 -17.29 -47.93 -1.77
CA ALA A 705 -17.03 -46.58 -2.28
C ALA A 705 -18.25 -45.91 -2.92
N ILE A 706 -19.16 -46.68 -3.54
CA ILE A 706 -20.37 -46.12 -4.17
C ILE A 706 -21.25 -45.40 -3.13
N HIS A 707 -21.30 -45.89 -1.91
CA HIS A 707 -22.13 -45.34 -0.83
C HIS A 707 -21.50 -44.14 -0.09
N ARG A 708 -20.21 -43.84 -0.31
CA ARG A 708 -19.49 -42.68 0.28
C ARG A 708 -19.03 -41.64 -0.75
N GLY A 709 -19.65 -41.60 -1.91
CA GLY A 709 -19.34 -40.64 -2.96
C GLY A 709 -19.62 -39.18 -2.55
N GLY A 710 -19.06 -38.24 -3.28
CA GLY A 710 -19.14 -36.79 -3.00
C GLY A 710 -20.57 -36.29 -2.83
N GLY A 711 -21.55 -36.81 -3.63
CA GLY A 711 -22.96 -36.45 -3.51
C GLY A 711 -23.61 -36.84 -2.17
N GLN A 712 -23.04 -37.82 -1.45
CA GLN A 712 -23.51 -38.20 -0.12
C GLN A 712 -22.79 -37.40 1.00
N ILE A 713 -21.52 -37.11 0.82
CA ILE A 713 -20.68 -36.54 1.87
C ILE A 713 -20.75 -35.01 1.91
N ILE A 714 -20.70 -34.31 0.74
CA ILE A 714 -20.65 -32.83 0.70
C ILE A 714 -21.86 -32.22 1.42
N GLY A 715 -23.08 -32.64 1.07
CA GLY A 715 -24.30 -32.12 1.71
C GLY A 715 -24.36 -32.44 3.20
N THR A 716 -23.91 -33.65 3.59
CA THR A 716 -23.88 -34.08 4.99
C THR A 716 -22.89 -33.30 5.83
N ALA A 717 -21.68 -33.09 5.32
CA ALA A 717 -20.66 -32.30 5.98
C ALA A 717 -21.10 -30.83 6.15
N ARG A 718 -21.70 -30.22 5.10
CA ARG A 718 -22.25 -28.85 5.20
C ARG A 718 -23.33 -28.73 6.27
N ARG A 719 -24.26 -29.67 6.32
CA ARG A 719 -25.28 -29.71 7.38
C ARG A 719 -24.64 -29.82 8.77
N CYS A 720 -23.65 -30.69 8.92
CA CYS A 720 -22.93 -30.87 10.17
C CYS A 720 -22.21 -29.57 10.61
N PHE A 721 -21.55 -28.90 9.69
CA PHE A 721 -20.92 -27.62 9.98
C PHE A 721 -21.91 -26.56 10.46
N TYR A 722 -23.06 -26.44 9.82
CA TYR A 722 -24.11 -25.52 10.23
C TYR A 722 -24.68 -25.87 11.62
N ALA A 723 -24.88 -27.17 11.93
CA ALA A 723 -25.28 -27.61 13.25
C ALA A 723 -24.23 -27.21 14.31
N CYS A 724 -22.95 -27.40 14.01
CA CYS A 724 -21.87 -27.03 14.90
C CYS A 724 -21.84 -25.52 15.18
N VAL A 725 -22.01 -24.68 14.16
CA VAL A 725 -22.06 -23.23 14.32
C VAL A 725 -23.24 -22.80 15.19
N LEU A 726 -24.45 -23.35 14.96
CA LEU A 726 -25.63 -22.99 15.74
C LEU A 726 -25.55 -23.43 17.21
N THR A 727 -24.75 -24.44 17.54
CA THR A 727 -24.54 -24.93 18.91
C THR A 727 -23.36 -24.26 19.61
N ALA A 728 -22.58 -23.47 18.91
CA ALA A 728 -21.36 -22.83 19.40
C ALA A 728 -21.53 -21.34 19.75
N ALA A 729 -22.72 -20.92 20.16
CA ALA A 729 -23.06 -19.52 20.41
C ALA A 729 -22.65 -18.62 19.22
N PRO A 730 -23.36 -18.68 18.09
CA PRO A 730 -23.01 -17.93 16.88
C PRO A 730 -23.09 -16.43 17.12
N ALA A 731 -22.19 -15.68 16.50
CA ALA A 731 -22.14 -14.23 16.57
C ALA A 731 -21.82 -13.65 15.19
N ILE A 732 -21.98 -12.34 15.06
CA ILE A 732 -21.52 -11.60 13.89
C ILE A 732 -20.40 -10.64 14.27
N LEU A 733 -19.47 -10.45 13.36
CA LEU A 733 -18.38 -9.48 13.47
C LEU A 733 -18.68 -8.28 12.58
N GLU A 734 -18.50 -7.09 13.13
CA GLU A 734 -18.54 -5.83 12.40
C GLU A 734 -17.12 -5.33 12.13
N PRO A 735 -16.85 -4.72 10.97
CA PRO A 735 -15.56 -4.10 10.70
C PRO A 735 -15.45 -2.77 11.44
N VAL A 736 -14.24 -2.45 11.89
CA VAL A 736 -13.94 -1.24 12.67
C VAL A 736 -12.81 -0.47 11.99
N TYR A 737 -13.02 0.85 11.85
CA TYR A 737 -12.00 1.78 11.42
C TYR A 737 -11.21 2.33 12.61
N LEU A 738 -9.91 2.46 12.45
CA LEU A 738 -9.10 3.39 13.22
C LEU A 738 -9.24 4.77 12.56
N VAL A 739 -9.81 5.72 13.28
CA VAL A 739 -10.02 7.09 12.81
C VAL A 739 -9.00 8.00 13.48
N GLU A 740 -8.24 8.72 12.68
CA GLU A 740 -7.39 9.81 13.13
C GLU A 740 -8.05 11.14 12.79
N ILE A 741 -8.33 11.93 13.81
CA ILE A 741 -9.00 13.22 13.66
C ILE A 741 -8.03 14.32 14.06
N GLN A 742 -7.72 15.21 13.14
CA GLN A 742 -6.88 16.37 13.39
C GLN A 742 -7.75 17.63 13.45
N GLY A 743 -7.57 18.43 14.50
CA GLY A 743 -8.33 19.67 14.68
C GLY A 743 -7.77 20.52 15.81
N PRO A 744 -8.19 21.79 15.93
CA PRO A 744 -7.76 22.64 17.03
C PRO A 744 -8.38 22.20 18.37
N ASP A 745 -7.70 22.50 19.47
CA ASP A 745 -8.16 22.20 20.84
C ASP A 745 -9.58 22.66 21.11
N THR A 746 -10.01 23.78 20.50
CA THR A 746 -11.35 24.34 20.65
C THR A 746 -12.44 23.44 20.05
N SER A 747 -12.10 22.56 19.13
CA SER A 747 -13.02 21.63 18.45
C SER A 747 -13.16 20.27 19.16
N LEU A 748 -12.39 19.98 20.21
CA LEU A 748 -12.39 18.69 20.90
C LEU A 748 -13.78 18.29 21.40
N GLY A 749 -14.54 19.22 21.96
CA GLY A 749 -15.92 18.96 22.40
C GLY A 749 -16.84 18.48 21.27
N GLY A 750 -16.70 19.05 20.07
CA GLY A 750 -17.41 18.63 18.86
C GLY A 750 -16.97 17.24 18.38
N ILE A 751 -15.67 16.95 18.45
CA ILE A 751 -15.09 15.66 18.09
C ILE A 751 -15.64 14.56 19.01
N TYR A 752 -15.57 14.76 20.33
CA TYR A 752 -16.07 13.79 21.31
C TYR A 752 -17.58 13.56 21.20
N SER A 753 -18.36 14.63 21.02
CA SER A 753 -19.80 14.51 20.82
C SER A 753 -20.14 13.68 19.58
N THR A 754 -19.42 13.89 18.50
CA THR A 754 -19.65 13.16 17.23
C THR A 754 -19.24 11.68 17.35
N LEU A 755 -18.08 11.39 17.95
CA LEU A 755 -17.62 10.03 18.17
C LEU A 755 -18.59 9.25 19.08
N ASN A 756 -19.00 9.82 20.21
CA ASN A 756 -19.93 9.15 21.14
C ASN A 756 -21.28 8.84 20.48
N ARG A 757 -21.81 9.75 19.65
CA ARG A 757 -23.05 9.52 18.90
C ARG A 757 -22.94 8.38 17.92
N LYS A 758 -21.75 8.18 17.32
CA LYS A 758 -21.43 7.17 16.32
C LYS A 758 -20.81 5.90 16.92
N ARG A 759 -20.95 5.64 18.21
CA ARG A 759 -20.35 4.49 18.90
C ARG A 759 -18.81 4.44 18.82
N GLY A 760 -18.16 5.58 18.59
CA GLY A 760 -16.69 5.65 18.52
C GLY A 760 -16.07 5.51 19.92
N VAL A 761 -14.97 4.78 20.00
CA VAL A 761 -14.19 4.57 21.23
C VAL A 761 -12.83 5.26 21.07
N ILE A 762 -12.59 6.26 21.92
CA ILE A 762 -11.34 7.03 21.87
C ILE A 762 -10.21 6.19 22.45
N GLN A 763 -9.09 6.10 21.70
CA GLN A 763 -7.88 5.37 22.08
C GLN A 763 -6.84 6.29 22.68
N SER A 764 -6.53 7.39 22.01
CA SER A 764 -5.53 8.35 22.47
C SER A 764 -5.86 9.77 22.01
N GLU A 765 -5.37 10.72 22.77
CA GLU A 765 -5.36 12.14 22.46
C GLU A 765 -3.92 12.65 22.56
N GLU A 766 -3.42 13.23 21.51
CA GLU A 766 -2.07 13.79 21.45
C GLU A 766 -2.12 15.26 21.03
N ARG A 767 -1.52 16.14 21.84
CA ARG A 767 -1.37 17.54 21.48
C ARG A 767 -0.05 17.77 20.79
N MET A 768 -0.10 18.32 19.59
CA MET A 768 1.10 18.69 18.86
C MET A 768 1.78 19.88 19.51
N GLN A 769 2.97 19.67 20.08
CA GLN A 769 3.72 20.72 20.75
C GLN A 769 4.05 21.88 19.79
N GLY A 770 3.81 23.10 20.26
CA GLY A 770 4.01 24.33 19.48
C GLY A 770 2.97 24.57 18.38
N THR A 771 1.85 23.85 18.42
CA THR A 771 0.71 24.09 17.53
C THR A 771 -0.59 24.04 18.34
N PRO A 772 -1.65 24.75 17.92
CA PRO A 772 -2.96 24.62 18.54
C PRO A 772 -3.73 23.36 18.06
N ILE A 773 -3.04 22.38 17.47
CA ILE A 773 -3.63 21.20 16.87
C ILE A 773 -3.55 20.03 17.83
N CYS A 774 -4.67 19.32 17.95
CA CYS A 774 -4.79 18.06 18.66
C CYS A 774 -5.11 16.94 17.67
N VAL A 775 -4.53 15.76 17.89
CA VAL A 775 -4.79 14.53 17.15
C VAL A 775 -5.52 13.56 18.07
N VAL A 776 -6.72 13.17 17.68
CA VAL A 776 -7.53 12.18 18.39
C VAL A 776 -7.57 10.90 17.57
N LYS A 777 -7.13 9.78 18.15
CA LYS A 777 -7.28 8.45 17.56
C LYS A 777 -8.45 7.73 18.23
N ALA A 778 -9.34 7.18 17.42
CA ALA A 778 -10.54 6.50 17.91
C ALA A 778 -10.88 5.29 17.03
N PHE A 779 -11.52 4.28 17.61
CA PHE A 779 -12.15 3.21 16.86
C PHE A 779 -13.59 3.57 16.52
N LEU A 780 -13.97 3.41 15.26
CA LEU A 780 -15.31 3.70 14.77
C LEU A 780 -15.85 2.51 13.98
N PRO A 781 -17.01 1.93 14.33
CA PRO A 781 -17.64 0.91 13.51
C PRO A 781 -17.95 1.42 12.10
N VAL A 782 -17.63 0.64 11.07
CA VAL A 782 -17.81 1.06 9.67
C VAL A 782 -19.27 1.39 9.35
N ASN A 783 -20.22 0.68 9.97
CA ASN A 783 -21.65 0.95 9.80
C ASN A 783 -22.06 2.37 10.23
N GLU A 784 -21.36 2.95 11.20
CA GLU A 784 -21.60 4.30 11.70
C GLU A 784 -20.73 5.36 10.99
N SER A 785 -19.82 4.94 10.10
CA SER A 785 -18.90 5.84 9.40
C SER A 785 -19.55 6.63 8.28
N PHE A 786 -20.69 6.17 7.76
CA PHE A 786 -21.41 6.89 6.70
C PHE A 786 -21.87 8.27 7.18
N GLY A 787 -21.51 9.29 6.40
CA GLY A 787 -21.78 10.68 6.75
C GLY A 787 -20.99 11.21 7.97
N PHE A 788 -20.09 10.43 8.56
CA PHE A 788 -19.28 10.83 9.72
C PHE A 788 -18.48 12.11 9.45
N THR A 789 -17.84 12.21 8.28
CA THR A 789 -17.07 13.40 7.89
C THR A 789 -17.95 14.67 7.86
N THR A 790 -19.17 14.56 7.34
CA THR A 790 -20.13 15.67 7.27
C THR A 790 -20.58 16.08 8.67
N ASP A 791 -20.94 15.10 9.50
CA ASP A 791 -21.35 15.34 10.90
C ASP A 791 -20.23 15.96 11.73
N LEU A 792 -19.00 15.45 11.54
CA LEU A 792 -17.82 15.98 12.24
C LEU A 792 -17.55 17.43 11.85
N ARG A 793 -17.56 17.74 10.55
CA ARG A 793 -17.37 19.11 10.06
C ARG A 793 -18.47 20.05 10.57
N ALA A 794 -19.71 19.62 10.57
CA ALA A 794 -20.83 20.40 11.11
C ALA A 794 -20.64 20.75 12.59
N ASN A 795 -20.22 19.79 13.41
CA ASN A 795 -20.02 19.96 14.86
C ASN A 795 -18.71 20.68 15.23
N THR A 796 -17.75 20.79 14.31
CA THR A 796 -16.44 21.42 14.54
C THR A 796 -16.24 22.68 13.71
N GLY A 797 -17.30 23.19 13.05
CA GLY A 797 -17.19 24.37 12.17
C GLY A 797 -16.25 24.17 10.98
N GLY A 798 -16.08 22.95 10.51
CA GLY A 798 -15.19 22.63 9.40
C GLY A 798 -13.69 22.53 9.77
N GLN A 799 -13.36 22.60 11.07
CA GLN A 799 -11.96 22.67 11.54
C GLN A 799 -11.34 21.29 11.80
N ALA A 800 -12.13 20.23 11.90
CA ALA A 800 -11.63 18.87 12.12
C ALA A 800 -11.71 18.02 10.84
N PHE A 801 -10.65 17.27 10.59
CA PHE A 801 -10.51 16.41 9.41
C PHE A 801 -10.27 14.98 9.85
N PRO A 802 -11.18 14.04 9.56
CA PRO A 802 -11.02 12.65 9.91
C PRO A 802 -10.34 11.88 8.76
N GLN A 803 -9.54 10.89 9.14
CA GLN A 803 -9.03 9.85 8.24
C GLN A 803 -9.35 8.50 8.84
N CYS A 804 -9.94 7.62 8.05
CA CYS A 804 -10.41 6.32 8.49
C CYS A 804 -9.60 5.22 7.79
N VAL A 805 -9.00 4.34 8.57
CA VAL A 805 -8.27 3.15 8.08
C VAL A 805 -8.94 1.92 8.67
N PHE A 806 -9.18 0.88 7.86
CA PHE A 806 -9.63 -0.40 8.41
C PHE A 806 -8.57 -0.95 9.38
N ASP A 807 -9.00 -1.30 10.59
CA ASP A 807 -8.12 -1.81 11.64
C ASP A 807 -8.38 -3.28 11.93
N HIS A 808 -9.58 -3.64 12.40
CA HIS A 808 -9.90 -4.99 12.82
C HIS A 808 -11.39 -5.32 12.71
N TRP A 809 -11.70 -6.59 12.93
CA TRP A 809 -13.05 -7.10 13.08
C TRP A 809 -13.41 -7.20 14.56
N GLN A 810 -14.55 -6.68 14.96
CA GLN A 810 -15.02 -6.70 16.34
C GLN A 810 -16.37 -7.43 16.43
N GLN A 811 -16.57 -8.19 17.50
CA GLN A 811 -17.87 -8.80 17.76
C GLN A 811 -18.94 -7.70 17.96
N TYR A 812 -20.03 -7.82 17.19
CA TYR A 812 -21.18 -6.94 17.37
C TYR A 812 -21.89 -7.31 18.66
N PRO A 813 -22.02 -6.39 19.65
CA PRO A 813 -22.56 -6.73 20.96
C PRO A 813 -24.03 -7.15 20.88
N GLY A 814 -24.38 -8.31 21.43
CA GLY A 814 -25.72 -8.87 21.49
C GLY A 814 -25.85 -10.25 20.88
N ASN A 815 -27.03 -10.86 21.00
CA ASN A 815 -27.31 -12.19 20.44
C ASN A 815 -27.95 -12.04 19.05
N PRO A 816 -27.32 -12.54 17.96
CA PRO A 816 -27.88 -12.46 16.61
C PRO A 816 -29.13 -13.32 16.39
N LEU A 817 -29.39 -14.30 17.27
CA LEU A 817 -30.58 -15.14 17.22
C LEU A 817 -31.82 -14.43 17.81
N ASP A 818 -31.64 -13.35 18.55
CA ASP A 818 -32.72 -12.55 19.11
C ASP A 818 -33.10 -11.41 18.15
N PRO A 819 -34.28 -11.42 17.53
CA PRO A 819 -34.71 -10.36 16.60
C PRO A 819 -34.83 -8.97 17.23
N SER A 820 -34.91 -8.86 18.54
CA SER A 820 -35.00 -7.57 19.26
C SER A 820 -33.63 -6.92 19.45
N SER A 821 -32.56 -7.71 19.37
CA SER A 821 -31.20 -7.21 19.49
C SER A 821 -30.73 -6.46 18.24
N LYS A 822 -29.76 -5.56 18.39
CA LYS A 822 -29.13 -4.86 17.24
C LYS A 822 -28.51 -5.81 16.22
N PRO A 823 -27.70 -6.82 16.62
CA PRO A 823 -27.18 -7.82 15.67
C PRO A 823 -28.27 -8.67 15.04
N GLY A 824 -29.34 -9.01 15.76
CA GLY A 824 -30.49 -9.72 15.20
C GLY A 824 -31.21 -8.92 14.12
N GLN A 825 -31.39 -7.61 14.32
CA GLN A 825 -31.95 -6.72 13.32
C GLN A 825 -31.03 -6.60 12.08
N ALA A 826 -29.72 -6.54 12.29
CA ALA A 826 -28.74 -6.54 11.19
C ALA A 826 -28.81 -7.84 10.38
N VAL A 827 -28.87 -8.99 11.04
CA VAL A 827 -29.05 -10.30 10.38
C VAL A 827 -30.34 -10.34 9.56
N LEU A 828 -31.45 -9.86 10.12
CA LEU A 828 -32.74 -9.80 9.43
C LEU A 828 -32.69 -8.91 8.20
N ALA A 829 -32.07 -7.74 8.31
CA ALA A 829 -31.88 -6.83 7.19
C ALA A 829 -31.03 -7.44 6.05
N ILE A 830 -29.96 -8.15 6.42
CA ILE A 830 -29.10 -8.84 5.46
C ILE A 830 -29.88 -9.99 4.78
N ARG A 831 -30.61 -10.78 5.54
CA ARG A 831 -31.43 -11.90 5.00
C ARG A 831 -32.48 -11.40 4.02
N LYS A 832 -33.20 -10.33 4.37
CA LYS A 832 -34.18 -9.69 3.46
C LYS A 832 -33.53 -9.21 2.17
N ARG A 833 -32.40 -8.54 2.26
CA ARG A 833 -31.66 -8.05 1.09
C ARG A 833 -31.20 -9.18 0.18
N LYS A 834 -30.77 -10.33 0.75
CA LYS A 834 -30.32 -11.50 0.00
C LYS A 834 -31.48 -12.41 -0.45
N GLY A 835 -32.72 -12.02 -0.23
CA GLY A 835 -33.89 -12.83 -0.60
C GLY A 835 -34.03 -14.14 0.18
N LEU A 836 -33.37 -14.26 1.34
CA LEU A 836 -33.46 -15.40 2.23
C LEU A 836 -34.73 -15.32 3.08
N SER A 837 -35.17 -16.49 3.64
CA SER A 837 -36.26 -16.47 4.58
C SER A 837 -35.95 -15.60 5.79
N ASP A 838 -36.97 -14.92 6.33
CA ASP A 838 -36.80 -14.02 7.49
C ASP A 838 -36.36 -14.78 8.75
N GLU A 839 -36.67 -16.04 8.86
CA GLU A 839 -36.28 -16.86 10.01
C GLU A 839 -34.93 -17.54 9.80
N ILE A 840 -34.09 -17.51 10.84
CA ILE A 840 -32.84 -18.26 10.86
C ILE A 840 -33.20 -19.75 10.95
N PRO A 841 -32.58 -20.64 10.13
CA PRO A 841 -32.86 -22.04 10.16
C PRO A 841 -32.65 -22.63 11.57
N CYS A 842 -33.61 -23.38 12.08
CA CYS A 842 -33.49 -24.01 13.38
C CYS A 842 -32.53 -25.20 13.37
N LEU A 843 -31.95 -25.51 14.53
CA LEU A 843 -30.96 -26.56 14.70
C LEU A 843 -31.45 -27.92 14.22
N ASP A 844 -32.75 -28.26 14.42
CA ASP A 844 -33.36 -29.53 14.04
C ASP A 844 -33.31 -29.83 12.54
N ARG A 845 -33.10 -28.79 11.71
CA ARG A 845 -32.92 -28.96 10.26
C ARG A 845 -31.57 -29.61 9.90
N TYR A 846 -30.58 -29.45 10.75
CA TYR A 846 -29.19 -29.80 10.45
C TYR A 846 -28.67 -30.94 11.36
N LEU A 847 -29.19 -31.06 12.57
CA LEU A 847 -28.76 -32.03 13.55
C LEU A 847 -29.64 -33.31 13.46
N ASP A 848 -29.01 -34.43 13.25
CA ASP A 848 -29.68 -35.72 13.28
C ASP A 848 -29.59 -36.36 14.69
N LYS A 849 -30.62 -37.12 15.09
CA LYS A 849 -30.56 -37.88 16.33
C LYS A 849 -29.80 -39.19 16.11
N LEU A 850 -29.14 -39.67 17.17
CA LEU A 850 -28.36 -40.94 17.18
C LEU A 850 -29.10 -42.11 16.63
#